data_c0c6e53bdf8d62bf90650ee700e00e0d
#
_entry.id   c0c6e53bdf8d62bf90650ee700e00e0d
#
_cell.length_a   1.000
_cell.length_b   1.000
_cell.length_c   1.000
_cell.angle_alpha   90.00
_cell.angle_beta   90.00
_cell.angle_gamma   90.00
#
_symmetry.space_group_name_H-M   'P 1'
#
loop_
_entity.id
_entity.type
_entity.pdbx_description
1 polymer ?
#
loop_
_entity_poly.entity_id
_entity_poly.type
_entity_poly.pdbx_seq_one_letter_code
_entity_poly.pdbx_strand_id
1 'polypeptide(L)'
;MGANEFRFFLSCDINSPVTFRIEKLDGNLPVKKSSDSGVVSVAEEKKPELYIECALYIDGAPFGLPMRTRLKTTGPPYCWNELITLSSKYRDLTAHSQLAITVYDVSCGKTEGLIGGATVLLFNSKMQMKSGKQKLRLWQGKEADGSFPTSTPGKVPRHERGELERLEKLMNKYERGQIQSIDWLDRLMLKSLDTIKDQESSKHGSSHLFVVIDFCSFEHRVVFQESGANLFITAPIGSTNEFVTVWDTELGKTNPSENKQLKLARSLDRGIIDRDLKPSNIERKSIQRVLKYPPTRTLSGDERQLLWKFRFSLMSEKRALTKFLRCVEWSDVQEAKQAIQLMYKWEMIDVCDALELLSPLFESEEVRAYAVSVLERADDEELQCYLLQLVQALRFERSDRSCLSQFLVQRALQNIELASFLRWYVAVELHDHVYAKRFYSTYELLEENIIKLPPGVNGEDGYQLWQSLVRQTELTAQLCSITREVRNVRGNTQKKIEKLRQLLGGLLSELTYFEEPIRSPLTPNVLIKGIVAGESTLFKSALHPLRLTFRTPEEGSCKLIFKKGDDLRQDQLVVQMVWLMDRLLKLENLDLCLTPYKVLATGHDEGMLEFIPSRSLAQILSEHRSITSYLQKFHPDEHAPFGITATCLDTFIKSCAGYSVITYILGIGDRHLDNLLLTDDGRLFHVDFAFILGRDPKPFPPPMKLCKEMVEAMGGAESQYYTRFKSYCCEAYNILRKSSNLILNLFHLMAGSTIPDIASDPEKGILKLQEKFRLDMDDEACIHFFQDLINESVSALFPQMVETIHRWAQYWR
;
A
#
# COMPACT_ATOMS: atom_id res chain seq x y z
N MET A 1 13.07 24.01 8.41
CA MET A 1 13.36 23.09 7.29
C MET A 1 14.22 21.98 7.88
N GLY A 2 13.60 20.86 8.24
CA GLY A 2 14.33 19.67 8.70
C GLY A 2 15.20 19.18 7.54
N ALA A 3 16.48 18.99 7.77
CA ALA A 3 17.37 18.35 6.81
C ALA A 3 16.84 16.93 6.60
N ASN A 4 16.30 16.64 5.41
CA ASN A 4 16.06 15.27 5.01
C ASN A 4 17.42 14.56 5.02
N GLU A 5 17.66 13.68 5.97
CA GLU A 5 18.83 12.80 5.95
C GLU A 5 18.76 11.96 4.68
N PHE A 6 19.57 12.33 3.72
CA PHE A 6 19.70 11.57 2.49
C PHE A 6 20.76 10.47 2.70
N ARG A 7 20.30 9.22 2.88
CA ARG A 7 21.19 8.06 3.04
C ARG A 7 21.57 7.51 1.67
N PHE A 8 22.86 7.25 1.48
CA PHE A 8 23.41 6.67 0.26
C PHE A 8 24.67 5.87 0.55
N PHE A 9 25.01 4.96 -0.34
CA PHE A 9 26.32 4.26 -0.32
C PHE A 9 27.22 4.90 -1.36
N LEU A 10 28.51 5.00 -1.05
CA LEU A 10 29.51 5.32 -2.05
C LEU A 10 29.93 4.04 -2.78
N SER A 11 30.11 4.10 -4.09
CA SER A 11 30.53 2.95 -4.89
C SER A 11 31.91 2.43 -4.46
N CYS A 12 32.82 3.34 -4.06
CA CYS A 12 34.14 3.00 -3.56
C CYS A 12 34.15 2.18 -2.27
N ASP A 13 33.10 2.24 -1.48
CA ASP A 13 33.00 1.50 -0.21
C ASP A 13 32.42 0.08 -0.39
N ILE A 14 31.88 -0.22 -1.57
CA ILE A 14 31.23 -1.51 -1.84
C ILE A 14 32.26 -2.52 -2.37
N ASN A 15 32.68 -3.44 -1.52
CA ASN A 15 33.68 -4.46 -1.85
C ASN A 15 33.09 -5.76 -2.46
N SER A 16 31.83 -5.78 -2.81
CA SER A 16 31.19 -6.93 -3.49
C SER A 16 31.44 -6.88 -5.00
N PRO A 17 31.42 -8.03 -5.69
CA PRO A 17 31.54 -8.10 -7.14
C PRO A 17 30.31 -7.45 -7.81
N VAL A 18 30.52 -6.90 -9.01
CA VAL A 18 29.43 -6.35 -9.82
C VAL A 18 28.55 -7.49 -10.31
N THR A 19 27.28 -7.46 -9.94
CA THR A 19 26.29 -8.47 -10.29
C THR A 19 25.07 -7.86 -10.95
N PHE A 20 24.54 -8.54 -11.93
CA PHE A 20 23.26 -8.21 -12.58
C PHE A 20 22.65 -9.47 -13.17
N ARG A 21 21.35 -9.44 -13.41
CA ARG A 21 20.62 -10.58 -13.97
C ARG A 21 20.24 -10.30 -15.41
N ILE A 22 20.53 -11.24 -16.29
CA ILE A 22 19.99 -11.24 -17.66
C ILE A 22 18.68 -11.99 -17.63
N GLU A 23 17.57 -11.28 -17.86
CA GLU A 23 16.25 -11.91 -17.83
C GLU A 23 15.90 -12.57 -19.16
N LYS A 24 15.77 -11.79 -20.22
CA LYS A 24 15.27 -12.28 -21.51
C LYS A 24 15.65 -11.38 -22.69
N LEU A 25 15.49 -11.97 -23.88
CA LEU A 25 15.54 -11.25 -25.16
C LEU A 25 14.10 -11.15 -25.70
N ASP A 26 13.61 -9.93 -25.88
CA ASP A 26 12.31 -9.62 -26.47
C ASP A 26 12.45 -9.23 -27.94
N GLY A 27 11.53 -9.69 -28.78
CA GLY A 27 11.47 -9.38 -30.22
C GLY A 27 11.72 -10.59 -31.11
N ASN A 28 11.56 -10.39 -32.42
CA ASN A 28 11.74 -11.45 -33.39
C ASN A 28 13.14 -11.40 -33.99
N LEU A 29 13.80 -12.54 -34.02
CA LEU A 29 15.10 -12.66 -34.67
C LEU A 29 15.01 -12.36 -36.17
N PRO A 30 16.02 -11.70 -36.78
CA PRO A 30 16.02 -11.46 -38.20
C PRO A 30 16.06 -12.77 -38.97
N VAL A 31 15.09 -12.98 -39.87
CA VAL A 31 15.06 -14.14 -40.76
C VAL A 31 16.23 -14.02 -41.73
N LYS A 32 17.17 -14.93 -41.67
CA LYS A 32 18.28 -15.01 -42.66
C LYS A 32 17.72 -15.36 -44.01
N LYS A 33 17.75 -14.43 -44.97
CA LYS A 33 17.53 -14.73 -46.38
C LYS A 33 18.75 -15.52 -46.89
N SER A 34 18.57 -16.79 -47.22
CA SER A 34 19.55 -17.57 -47.95
C SER A 34 19.70 -16.96 -49.33
N SER A 35 20.85 -16.30 -49.59
CA SER A 35 21.23 -15.94 -50.95
C SER A 35 21.77 -17.13 -51.69
N ASP A 36 21.16 -17.39 -52.85
CA ASP A 36 21.61 -18.20 -53.95
C ASP A 36 22.20 -19.60 -53.76
N SER A 37 21.40 -20.58 -54.03
CA SER A 37 21.65 -21.64 -55.00
C SER A 37 20.44 -22.58 -55.02
N GLY A 38 19.86 -22.74 -56.20
CA GLY A 38 18.65 -23.56 -56.43
C GLY A 38 18.92 -25.03 -56.26
N VAL A 39 18.65 -25.54 -55.08
CA VAL A 39 18.33 -26.96 -54.82
C VAL A 39 17.31 -26.97 -53.68
N VAL A 40 16.11 -27.40 -53.97
CA VAL A 40 15.06 -27.66 -52.99
C VAL A 40 15.45 -28.91 -52.22
N SER A 41 16.10 -28.70 -51.05
CA SER A 41 16.17 -29.73 -50.01
C SER A 41 15.40 -29.21 -48.82
N VAL A 42 14.47 -29.99 -48.31
CA VAL A 42 13.75 -29.76 -47.05
C VAL A 42 14.81 -29.76 -45.94
N ALA A 43 15.39 -28.57 -45.65
CA ALA A 43 16.28 -28.39 -44.54
C ALA A 43 15.40 -28.18 -43.29
N GLU A 44 15.51 -29.04 -42.31
CA GLU A 44 15.02 -28.85 -40.95
C GLU A 44 15.47 -27.47 -40.51
N GLU A 45 14.53 -26.59 -40.14
CA GLU A 45 14.83 -25.30 -39.55
C GLU A 45 15.59 -25.53 -38.25
N LYS A 46 16.92 -25.37 -38.28
CA LYS A 46 17.74 -25.40 -37.09
C LYS A 46 17.30 -24.32 -36.13
N LYS A 47 16.87 -24.70 -34.96
CA LYS A 47 16.52 -23.75 -33.89
C LYS A 47 17.75 -22.93 -33.53
N PRO A 48 17.59 -21.60 -33.34
CA PRO A 48 18.72 -20.74 -32.95
C PRO A 48 19.26 -21.13 -31.59
N GLU A 49 20.58 -21.19 -31.46
CA GLU A 49 21.30 -21.46 -30.21
C GLU A 49 21.99 -20.18 -29.74
N LEU A 50 21.34 -19.47 -28.78
CA LEU A 50 21.74 -18.14 -28.38
C LEU A 50 22.53 -18.13 -27.06
N TYR A 51 23.57 -17.28 -27.00
CA TYR A 51 24.16 -16.86 -25.76
C TYR A 51 24.41 -15.35 -25.75
N ILE A 52 24.61 -14.78 -24.57
CA ILE A 52 24.90 -13.37 -24.37
C ILE A 52 26.29 -13.24 -23.73
N GLU A 53 27.11 -12.41 -24.32
CA GLU A 53 28.41 -12.04 -23.76
C GLU A 53 28.32 -10.64 -23.15
N CYS A 54 28.86 -10.48 -21.94
CA CYS A 54 28.90 -9.24 -21.19
C CYS A 54 30.32 -8.85 -20.86
N ALA A 55 30.76 -7.69 -21.30
CA ALA A 55 32.07 -7.14 -21.00
C ALA A 55 31.96 -5.79 -20.27
N LEU A 56 32.76 -5.60 -19.25
CA LEU A 56 32.85 -4.32 -18.55
C LEU A 56 33.94 -3.45 -19.17
N TYR A 57 33.63 -2.19 -19.39
CA TYR A 57 34.58 -1.16 -19.82
C TYR A 57 34.67 -0.08 -18.74
N ILE A 58 35.87 0.28 -18.38
CA ILE A 58 36.16 1.38 -17.45
C ILE A 58 36.99 2.40 -18.20
N ASP A 59 36.50 3.64 -18.25
CA ASP A 59 37.12 4.75 -18.96
C ASP A 59 37.52 4.46 -20.44
N GLY A 60 36.68 3.67 -21.09
CA GLY A 60 36.83 3.29 -22.49
C GLY A 60 37.74 2.09 -22.74
N ALA A 61 38.36 1.50 -21.72
CA ALA A 61 39.16 0.30 -21.82
C ALA A 61 38.39 -0.94 -21.26
N PRO A 62 38.51 -2.13 -21.90
CA PRO A 62 37.93 -3.34 -21.35
C PRO A 62 38.58 -3.70 -20.02
N PHE A 63 37.77 -4.04 -19.04
CA PHE A 63 38.22 -4.33 -17.68
C PHE A 63 37.70 -5.70 -17.19
N GLY A 64 38.62 -6.59 -16.86
CA GLY A 64 38.31 -7.97 -16.49
C GLY A 64 38.00 -8.87 -17.67
N LEU A 65 37.52 -10.06 -17.40
CA LEU A 65 37.16 -11.04 -18.41
C LEU A 65 35.70 -10.92 -18.77
N PRO A 66 35.33 -11.03 -20.07
CA PRO A 66 33.94 -11.09 -20.49
C PRO A 66 33.26 -12.35 -19.95
N MET A 67 32.03 -12.22 -19.52
CA MET A 67 31.20 -13.30 -18.98
C MET A 67 30.14 -13.69 -19.98
N ARG A 68 29.90 -14.98 -20.13
CA ARG A 68 28.91 -15.55 -21.08
C ARG A 68 27.78 -16.23 -20.33
N THR A 69 26.55 -16.07 -20.84
CA THR A 69 25.41 -16.84 -20.35
C THR A 69 25.46 -18.27 -20.90
N ARG A 70 24.66 -19.14 -20.32
CA ARG A 70 24.41 -20.48 -20.87
C ARG A 70 23.75 -20.37 -22.23
N LEU A 71 24.01 -21.39 -23.08
CA LEU A 71 23.36 -21.53 -24.38
C LEU A 71 21.84 -21.76 -24.20
N LYS A 72 21.02 -21.08 -24.98
CA LYS A 72 19.58 -21.28 -25.07
C LYS A 72 19.18 -21.80 -26.45
N THR A 73 18.57 -22.99 -26.45
CA THR A 73 18.10 -23.73 -27.65
C THR A 73 16.58 -23.74 -27.78
N THR A 74 15.86 -23.15 -26.79
CA THR A 74 14.38 -23.07 -26.78
C THR A 74 13.91 -21.86 -27.56
N GLY A 75 12.79 -21.98 -28.30
CA GLY A 75 12.20 -20.88 -29.06
C GLY A 75 11.71 -19.71 -28.22
N PRO A 76 11.25 -18.61 -28.87
CA PRO A 76 10.80 -17.42 -28.17
C PRO A 76 9.66 -17.70 -27.17
N PRO A 77 9.65 -17.00 -26.01
CA PRO A 77 10.60 -15.98 -25.57
C PRO A 77 11.91 -16.55 -25.04
N TYR A 78 13.05 -16.00 -25.48
CA TYR A 78 14.38 -16.43 -25.02
C TYR A 78 14.65 -15.90 -23.62
N CYS A 79 14.42 -16.71 -22.59
CA CYS A 79 14.59 -16.35 -21.19
C CYS A 79 15.79 -17.07 -20.59
N TRP A 80 16.80 -16.32 -20.11
CA TRP A 80 17.92 -16.87 -19.33
C TRP A 80 17.63 -16.85 -17.84
N ASN A 81 17.17 -15.73 -17.35
CA ASN A 81 16.98 -15.47 -15.91
C ASN A 81 18.25 -15.83 -15.10
N GLU A 82 19.40 -15.54 -15.65
CA GLU A 82 20.72 -15.93 -15.15
C GLU A 82 21.42 -14.76 -14.47
N LEU A 83 21.97 -15.00 -13.28
CA LEU A 83 22.77 -14.01 -12.55
C LEU A 83 24.21 -14.04 -13.07
N ILE A 84 24.66 -12.94 -13.61
CA ILE A 84 26.04 -12.73 -14.06
C ILE A 84 26.80 -12.02 -12.95
N THR A 85 27.96 -12.58 -12.58
CA THR A 85 28.88 -11.98 -11.61
C THR A 85 30.19 -11.70 -12.31
N LEU A 86 30.57 -10.41 -12.38
CA LEU A 86 31.83 -10.01 -12.96
C LEU A 86 32.98 -10.20 -11.97
N SER A 87 34.19 -10.32 -12.45
CA SER A 87 35.40 -10.36 -11.61
C SER A 87 35.73 -9.03 -10.94
N SER A 88 35.16 -7.94 -11.46
CA SER A 88 35.33 -6.57 -10.99
C SER A 88 34.38 -6.27 -9.83
N LYS A 89 34.82 -5.41 -8.91
CA LYS A 89 34.02 -5.00 -7.76
C LYS A 89 33.38 -3.64 -7.99
N TYR A 90 32.32 -3.33 -7.26
CA TYR A 90 31.65 -2.01 -7.35
C TYR A 90 32.59 -0.85 -7.03
N ARG A 91 33.56 -1.05 -6.15
CA ARG A 91 34.61 -0.05 -5.81
C ARG A 91 35.54 0.30 -6.95
N ASP A 92 35.69 -0.60 -7.93
CA ASP A 92 36.61 -0.43 -9.07
C ASP A 92 35.95 0.37 -10.22
N LEU A 93 34.65 0.69 -10.09
CA LEU A 93 33.90 1.40 -11.11
C LEU A 93 34.18 2.89 -11.07
N THR A 94 34.24 3.52 -12.27
CA THR A 94 34.32 4.96 -12.47
C THR A 94 32.99 5.53 -12.97
N ALA A 95 32.85 6.85 -13.00
CA ALA A 95 31.68 7.54 -13.52
C ALA A 95 31.28 7.10 -14.94
N HIS A 96 32.27 6.73 -15.75
CA HIS A 96 32.12 6.36 -17.17
C HIS A 96 32.10 4.85 -17.41
N SER A 97 31.99 4.05 -16.35
CA SER A 97 31.92 2.59 -16.47
C SER A 97 30.70 2.16 -17.27
N GLN A 98 30.90 1.32 -18.27
CA GLN A 98 29.89 0.81 -19.17
C GLN A 98 29.89 -0.72 -19.21
N LEU A 99 28.69 -1.29 -19.34
CA LEU A 99 28.54 -2.70 -19.64
C LEU A 99 28.18 -2.84 -21.13
N ALA A 100 28.99 -3.58 -21.86
CA ALA A 100 28.77 -3.96 -23.26
C ALA A 100 28.15 -5.36 -23.30
N ILE A 101 27.06 -5.52 -24.02
CA ILE A 101 26.26 -6.75 -24.07
C ILE A 101 26.07 -7.13 -25.53
N THR A 102 26.55 -8.29 -25.94
CA THR A 102 26.43 -8.79 -27.31
C THR A 102 25.73 -10.13 -27.33
N VAL A 103 24.79 -10.31 -28.23
CA VAL A 103 24.04 -11.53 -28.43
C VAL A 103 24.56 -12.27 -29.65
N TYR A 104 24.91 -13.55 -29.48
CA TYR A 104 25.43 -14.42 -30.52
C TYR A 104 24.53 -15.64 -30.74
N ASP A 105 24.53 -16.13 -31.98
CA ASP A 105 23.87 -17.37 -32.43
C ASP A 105 24.94 -18.37 -32.90
N VAL A 106 25.06 -19.51 -32.23
CA VAL A 106 26.05 -20.55 -32.53
C VAL A 106 25.54 -21.56 -33.57
N SER A 107 24.26 -21.57 -33.86
CA SER A 107 23.64 -22.55 -34.78
C SER A 107 24.17 -22.49 -36.22
N CYS A 108 24.92 -21.44 -36.56
CA CYS A 108 25.38 -21.14 -37.91
C CYS A 108 26.73 -21.77 -38.31
N GLY A 109 27.35 -22.64 -37.49
CA GLY A 109 28.61 -23.30 -37.82
C GLY A 109 29.84 -22.50 -37.40
N LYS A 110 31.01 -22.68 -38.04
CA LYS A 110 32.31 -22.22 -37.62
C LYS A 110 32.49 -20.70 -37.35
N THR A 111 31.51 -19.87 -37.67
CA THR A 111 31.49 -18.42 -37.34
C THR A 111 30.30 -18.13 -36.45
N GLU A 112 30.55 -17.60 -35.27
CA GLU A 112 29.51 -17.13 -34.36
C GLU A 112 28.65 -16.08 -35.08
N GLY A 113 27.35 -16.32 -35.17
CA GLY A 113 26.40 -15.41 -35.82
C GLY A 113 26.12 -14.24 -34.91
N LEU A 114 26.67 -13.08 -35.23
CA LEU A 114 26.39 -11.85 -34.48
C LEU A 114 24.94 -11.42 -34.72
N ILE A 115 24.12 -11.38 -33.67
CA ILE A 115 22.73 -10.88 -33.70
C ILE A 115 22.70 -9.37 -33.47
N GLY A 116 23.36 -8.90 -32.43
CA GLY A 116 23.46 -7.48 -32.14
C GLY A 116 23.96 -7.17 -30.75
N GLY A 117 24.33 -5.93 -30.53
CA GLY A 117 24.90 -5.46 -29.27
C GLY A 117 24.21 -4.23 -28.68
N ALA A 118 24.39 -4.03 -27.41
CA ALA A 118 23.95 -2.86 -26.69
C ALA A 118 24.94 -2.48 -25.60
N THR A 119 25.06 -1.21 -25.30
CA THR A 119 25.86 -0.71 -24.17
C THR A 119 25.00 0.06 -23.17
N VAL A 120 25.36 -0.02 -21.91
CA VAL A 120 24.68 0.68 -20.84
C VAL A 120 25.69 1.26 -19.85
N LEU A 121 25.60 2.58 -19.61
CA LEU A 121 26.35 3.24 -18.52
C LEU A 121 25.81 2.74 -17.19
N LEU A 122 26.69 2.41 -16.26
CA LEU A 122 26.31 1.97 -14.92
C LEU A 122 25.84 3.14 -14.04
N PHE A 123 26.37 4.33 -14.25
CA PHE A 123 25.93 5.54 -13.55
C PHE A 123 25.11 6.45 -14.46
N ASN A 124 24.17 7.15 -13.88
CA ASN A 124 23.36 8.16 -14.57
C ASN A 124 24.04 9.53 -14.52
N SER A 125 23.42 10.54 -15.15
CA SER A 125 23.94 11.92 -15.15
C SER A 125 24.01 12.59 -13.77
N LYS A 126 23.43 11.99 -12.75
CA LYS A 126 23.49 12.44 -11.36
C LYS A 126 24.49 11.61 -10.53
N MET A 127 25.39 10.90 -11.20
CA MET A 127 26.35 10.00 -10.58
C MET A 127 25.73 8.89 -9.70
N GLN A 128 24.47 8.56 -9.90
CA GLN A 128 23.79 7.49 -9.20
C GLN A 128 23.83 6.21 -10.03
N MET A 129 24.13 5.11 -9.40
CA MET A 129 24.17 3.80 -10.05
C MET A 129 22.76 3.40 -10.49
N LYS A 130 22.65 2.80 -11.67
CA LYS A 130 21.39 2.25 -12.16
C LYS A 130 21.00 1.02 -11.34
N SER A 131 19.74 0.93 -10.98
CA SER A 131 19.15 -0.20 -10.26
C SER A 131 17.88 -0.67 -10.96
N GLY A 132 17.51 -1.92 -10.72
CA GLY A 132 16.29 -2.52 -11.26
C GLY A 132 16.35 -2.77 -12.76
N LYS A 133 15.20 -3.08 -13.33
CA LYS A 133 15.08 -3.55 -14.72
C LYS A 133 15.36 -2.47 -15.74
N GLN A 134 16.22 -2.79 -16.71
CA GLN A 134 16.57 -1.95 -17.86
C GLN A 134 16.27 -2.72 -19.14
N LYS A 135 15.55 -2.11 -20.07
CA LYS A 135 15.27 -2.66 -21.39
C LYS A 135 16.20 -1.95 -22.39
N LEU A 136 17.12 -2.71 -23.00
CA LEU A 136 18.14 -2.20 -23.91
C LEU A 136 17.81 -2.62 -25.34
N ARG A 137 17.75 -1.67 -26.25
CA ARG A 137 17.59 -1.96 -27.68
C ARG A 137 18.92 -2.48 -28.23
N LEU A 138 18.86 -3.61 -28.92
CA LEU A 138 19.99 -4.15 -29.66
C LEU A 138 20.13 -3.49 -31.03
N TRP A 139 21.34 -3.13 -31.35
CA TRP A 139 21.71 -2.75 -32.71
C TRP A 139 22.10 -4.01 -33.49
N GLN A 140 21.28 -4.36 -34.45
CA GLN A 140 21.41 -5.61 -35.20
C GLN A 140 22.68 -5.64 -36.02
N GLY A 141 23.40 -6.76 -36.01
CA GLY A 141 24.60 -6.96 -36.79
C GLY A 141 25.81 -6.13 -36.35
N LYS A 142 25.74 -5.49 -35.15
CA LYS A 142 26.87 -4.75 -34.57
C LYS A 142 27.19 -5.29 -33.19
N GLU A 143 28.46 -5.51 -32.93
CA GLU A 143 28.98 -5.87 -31.62
C GLU A 143 28.92 -4.67 -30.66
N ALA A 144 28.71 -4.96 -29.39
CA ALA A 144 28.72 -3.90 -28.38
C ALA A 144 30.16 -3.45 -28.09
N ASP A 145 30.39 -2.15 -28.19
CA ASP A 145 31.67 -1.51 -27.92
C ASP A 145 31.51 -0.43 -26.83
N GLY A 146 32.16 -0.64 -25.70
CA GLY A 146 32.18 0.29 -24.57
C GLY A 146 33.29 1.33 -24.62
N SER A 147 34.15 1.34 -25.66
CA SER A 147 35.28 2.29 -25.77
C SER A 147 34.81 3.76 -25.97
N PHE A 148 33.60 3.96 -26.54
CA PHE A 148 33.06 5.30 -26.77
C PHE A 148 31.78 5.57 -26.01
N PRO A 149 31.70 6.59 -25.16
CA PRO A 149 30.50 6.81 -24.33
C PRO A 149 29.30 7.35 -25.12
N THR A 150 29.47 7.81 -26.35
CA THR A 150 28.43 8.53 -27.11
C THR A 150 27.94 7.84 -28.38
N SER A 151 28.69 6.91 -28.97
CA SER A 151 28.42 6.32 -30.30
C SER A 151 28.17 4.80 -30.25
N THR A 152 28.02 4.22 -29.08
CA THR A 152 27.88 2.77 -28.94
C THR A 152 26.43 2.30 -29.13
N PRO A 153 26.22 1.09 -29.69
CA PRO A 153 24.90 0.47 -29.76
C PRO A 153 24.19 0.44 -28.39
N GLY A 154 22.88 0.49 -28.41
CA GLY A 154 22.06 0.57 -27.22
C GLY A 154 21.70 1.98 -26.77
N LYS A 155 22.46 2.97 -27.13
CA LYS A 155 22.09 4.39 -26.95
C LYS A 155 21.24 4.85 -28.13
N VAL A 156 19.97 5.04 -27.89
CA VAL A 156 19.05 5.59 -28.92
C VAL A 156 19.26 7.08 -29.00
N PRO A 157 19.60 7.67 -30.18
CA PRO A 157 19.71 9.10 -30.34
C PRO A 157 18.43 9.82 -29.93
N ARG A 158 18.54 11.06 -29.45
CA ARG A 158 17.38 11.83 -28.96
C ARG A 158 16.26 12.00 -29.99
N HIS A 159 16.60 12.05 -31.29
CA HIS A 159 15.65 12.18 -32.40
C HIS A 159 14.92 10.86 -32.74
N GLU A 160 15.45 9.70 -32.32
CA GLU A 160 14.81 8.39 -32.49
C GLU A 160 14.09 7.92 -31.22
N ARG A 161 14.26 8.62 -30.12
CA ARG A 161 13.48 8.39 -28.91
C ARG A 161 12.08 8.85 -29.22
N GLY A 162 11.16 7.90 -29.31
CA GLY A 162 9.80 8.18 -29.71
C GLY A 162 9.15 9.28 -28.86
N GLU A 163 8.19 9.97 -29.42
CA GLU A 163 7.43 11.02 -28.75
C GLU A 163 6.77 10.50 -27.46
N LEU A 164 6.47 9.20 -27.40
CA LEU A 164 5.92 8.51 -26.22
C LEU A 164 6.82 8.66 -24.99
N GLU A 165 8.14 8.44 -25.10
CA GLU A 165 9.08 8.59 -23.96
C GLU A 165 9.18 10.05 -23.48
N ARG A 166 9.03 10.98 -24.42
CA ARG A 166 9.01 12.42 -24.10
C ARG A 166 7.74 12.79 -23.34
N LEU A 167 6.61 12.26 -23.76
CA LEU A 167 5.32 12.48 -23.12
C LEU A 167 5.23 11.80 -21.75
N GLU A 168 5.75 10.58 -21.60
CA GLU A 168 5.85 9.90 -20.30
C GLU A 168 6.70 10.70 -19.29
N LYS A 169 7.79 11.34 -19.74
CA LYS A 169 8.58 12.25 -18.89
C LYS A 169 7.83 13.52 -18.51
N LEU A 170 6.99 14.03 -19.39
CA LEU A 170 6.13 15.18 -19.10
C LEU A 170 5.03 14.78 -18.12
N MET A 171 4.42 13.61 -18.30
CA MET A 171 3.44 13.05 -17.36
C MET A 171 4.01 12.88 -15.96
N ASN A 172 5.19 12.28 -15.84
CA ASN A 172 5.88 12.13 -14.56
C ASN A 172 6.18 13.48 -13.86
N LYS A 173 6.41 14.57 -14.63
CA LYS A 173 6.56 15.91 -14.08
C LYS A 173 5.24 16.52 -13.65
N TYR A 174 4.17 16.25 -14.39
CA TYR A 174 2.82 16.68 -14.06
C TYR A 174 2.32 16.00 -12.79
N GLU A 175 2.45 14.66 -12.67
CA GLU A 175 2.12 13.89 -11.47
C GLU A 175 2.89 14.33 -10.22
N ARG A 176 4.10 14.86 -10.41
CA ARG A 176 4.91 15.41 -9.31
C ARG A 176 4.56 16.85 -8.97
N GLY A 177 3.52 17.41 -9.57
CA GLY A 177 3.12 18.80 -9.35
C GLY A 177 4.13 19.85 -9.86
N GLN A 178 5.07 19.45 -10.73
CA GLN A 178 6.08 20.34 -11.31
C GLN A 178 5.57 21.11 -12.55
N ILE A 179 4.40 20.75 -13.04
CA ILE A 179 3.73 21.39 -14.17
C ILE A 179 2.30 21.72 -13.71
N GLN A 180 1.89 22.95 -13.92
CA GLN A 180 0.56 23.41 -13.58
C GLN A 180 -0.48 22.77 -14.49
N SER A 181 -1.60 22.29 -13.93
CA SER A 181 -2.73 21.74 -14.67
C SER A 181 -3.41 22.85 -15.49
N ILE A 182 -3.60 22.61 -16.79
CA ILE A 182 -4.30 23.49 -17.72
C ILE A 182 -5.26 22.62 -18.55
N ASP A 183 -6.51 22.67 -18.24
CA ASP A 183 -7.59 21.78 -18.70
C ASP A 183 -7.61 21.53 -20.23
N TRP A 184 -7.50 22.57 -21.03
CA TRP A 184 -7.52 22.45 -22.50
C TRP A 184 -6.24 21.84 -23.06
N LEU A 185 -5.07 22.10 -22.43
CA LEU A 185 -3.78 21.59 -22.83
C LEU A 185 -3.63 20.12 -22.44
N ASP A 186 -4.17 19.75 -21.28
CA ASP A 186 -4.20 18.37 -20.79
C ASP A 186 -5.05 17.49 -21.72
N ARG A 187 -6.20 18.00 -22.20
CA ARG A 187 -7.02 17.31 -23.21
C ARG A 187 -6.31 17.12 -24.55
N LEU A 188 -5.53 18.11 -24.99
CA LEU A 188 -4.75 18.03 -26.22
C LEU A 188 -3.61 17.03 -26.12
N MET A 189 -2.94 17.01 -24.96
CA MET A 189 -1.84 16.08 -24.65
C MET A 189 -2.35 14.63 -24.58
N LEU A 190 -3.49 14.38 -23.95
CA LEU A 190 -4.12 13.06 -23.89
C LEU A 190 -4.51 12.55 -25.28
N LYS A 191 -5.10 13.40 -26.12
CA LYS A 191 -5.47 13.06 -27.49
C LYS A 191 -4.24 12.77 -28.35
N SER A 192 -3.13 13.49 -28.13
CA SER A 192 -1.86 13.24 -28.79
C SER A 192 -1.22 11.92 -28.34
N LEU A 193 -1.34 11.57 -27.04
CA LEU A 193 -0.89 10.30 -26.49
C LEU A 193 -1.59 9.10 -27.12
N ASP A 194 -2.89 9.16 -27.30
CA ASP A 194 -3.66 8.09 -27.94
C ASP A 194 -3.27 7.94 -29.42
N THR A 195 -3.15 9.06 -30.13
CA THR A 195 -2.73 9.03 -31.53
C THR A 195 -1.32 8.46 -31.70
N ILE A 196 -0.41 8.75 -30.78
CA ILE A 196 0.97 8.25 -30.81
C ILE A 196 1.04 6.79 -30.40
N LYS A 197 0.24 6.36 -29.40
CA LYS A 197 0.10 4.94 -29.04
C LYS A 197 -0.42 4.11 -30.20
N ASP A 198 -1.41 4.59 -30.91
CA ASP A 198 -1.96 3.91 -32.09
C ASP A 198 -0.96 3.87 -33.26
N GLN A 199 -0.19 4.93 -33.46
CA GLN A 199 0.88 4.97 -34.46
C GLN A 199 2.07 4.07 -34.09
N GLU A 200 2.44 3.97 -32.81
CA GLU A 200 3.48 3.05 -32.36
C GLU A 200 3.02 1.60 -32.36
N SER A 201 1.79 1.31 -31.98
CA SER A 201 1.23 -0.05 -32.08
C SER A 201 1.17 -0.54 -33.54
N SER A 202 0.90 0.35 -34.49
CA SER A 202 0.97 0.03 -35.93
C SER A 202 2.40 -0.07 -36.48
N LYS A 203 3.40 0.56 -35.84
CA LYS A 203 4.82 0.44 -36.17
C LYS A 203 5.50 -0.80 -35.59
N HIS A 204 4.88 -1.48 -34.62
CA HIS A 204 5.42 -2.72 -34.00
C HIS A 204 5.47 -3.94 -34.93
N GLY A 205 5.18 -3.78 -36.22
CA GLY A 205 5.54 -4.78 -37.26
C GLY A 205 7.01 -4.79 -37.63
N SER A 206 7.88 -3.90 -37.12
CA SER A 206 9.31 -3.85 -37.41
C SER A 206 10.14 -4.53 -36.32
N SER A 207 11.03 -5.42 -36.72
CA SER A 207 11.85 -6.32 -35.94
C SER A 207 12.88 -5.61 -35.05
N HIS A 208 12.46 -5.01 -33.94
CA HIS A 208 13.40 -4.52 -32.95
C HIS A 208 13.63 -5.56 -31.85
N LEU A 209 14.90 -5.82 -31.55
CA LEU A 209 15.31 -6.73 -30.48
C LEU A 209 15.69 -5.92 -29.25
N PHE A 210 15.28 -6.42 -28.08
CA PHE A 210 15.60 -5.81 -26.80
C PHE A 210 16.11 -6.86 -25.84
N VAL A 211 17.19 -6.56 -25.12
CA VAL A 211 17.64 -7.34 -23.96
C VAL A 211 17.12 -6.68 -22.69
N VAL A 212 16.53 -7.49 -21.82
CA VAL A 212 16.09 -7.07 -20.48
C VAL A 212 17.10 -7.55 -19.47
N ILE A 213 17.71 -6.60 -18.75
CA ILE A 213 18.65 -6.84 -17.65
C ILE A 213 18.11 -6.23 -16.38
N ASP A 214 18.40 -6.85 -15.24
CA ASP A 214 18.01 -6.40 -13.93
C ASP A 214 19.26 -6.17 -13.08
N PHE A 215 19.53 -4.91 -12.71
CA PHE A 215 20.63 -4.55 -11.83
C PHE A 215 20.24 -4.71 -10.37
N CYS A 216 21.19 -5.17 -9.57
CA CYS A 216 20.96 -5.31 -8.13
C CYS A 216 20.48 -4.00 -7.50
N SER A 217 19.48 -4.09 -6.65
CA SER A 217 19.04 -2.99 -5.80
C SER A 217 19.75 -3.07 -4.47
N PHE A 218 20.29 -1.95 -4.00
CA PHE A 218 20.84 -1.78 -2.67
C PHE A 218 19.79 -1.12 -1.78
N GLU A 219 19.91 -1.34 -0.48
CA GLU A 219 19.02 -0.70 0.51
C GLU A 219 18.98 0.81 0.36
N HIS A 220 20.10 1.42 0.06
CA HIS A 220 20.22 2.84 -0.27
C HIS A 220 20.83 3.03 -1.65
N ARG A 221 20.62 4.21 -2.24
CA ARG A 221 21.18 4.53 -3.56
C ARG A 221 22.69 4.53 -3.51
N VAL A 222 23.31 3.93 -4.52
CA VAL A 222 24.77 3.97 -4.69
C VAL A 222 25.15 5.16 -5.54
N VAL A 223 26.06 5.98 -5.04
CA VAL A 223 26.52 7.21 -5.71
C VAL A 223 28.02 7.05 -6.00
N PHE A 224 28.43 7.45 -7.20
CA PHE A 224 29.83 7.55 -7.52
C PHE A 224 30.38 8.89 -7.04
N GLN A 225 31.50 8.84 -6.36
CA GLN A 225 32.29 10.00 -6.01
C GLN A 225 33.74 9.73 -6.40
N GLU A 226 34.34 10.63 -7.12
CA GLU A 226 35.74 10.53 -7.52
C GLU A 226 36.63 10.66 -6.27
N SER A 227 37.51 9.69 -6.05
CA SER A 227 38.46 9.75 -4.95
C SER A 227 39.43 10.92 -5.21
N GLY A 228 39.20 12.04 -4.56
CA GLY A 228 39.94 13.28 -4.76
C GLY A 228 39.11 14.52 -5.06
N ALA A 229 37.81 14.36 -5.35
CA ALA A 229 36.89 15.49 -5.47
C ALA A 229 36.61 16.05 -4.07
N ASN A 230 37.33 17.10 -3.69
CA ASN A 230 37.11 17.84 -2.46
C ASN A 230 35.66 18.30 -2.37
N LEU A 231 34.91 17.73 -1.44
CA LEU A 231 33.53 18.13 -1.12
C LEU A 231 33.45 19.49 -0.42
N PHE A 232 34.55 20.18 -0.29
CA PHE A 232 34.63 21.42 0.45
C PHE A 232 35.23 22.55 -0.37
N ILE A 233 34.34 23.50 -0.66
CA ILE A 233 34.63 24.93 -0.80
C ILE A 233 35.40 25.29 -2.07
N THR A 234 34.71 26.00 -2.94
CA THR A 234 35.32 26.99 -3.82
C THR A 234 36.08 28.00 -2.98
N ALA A 235 37.33 27.69 -2.67
CA ALA A 235 38.26 28.66 -2.17
C ALA A 235 38.59 29.59 -3.36
N PRO A 236 38.72 30.90 -3.15
CA PRO A 236 39.07 31.81 -4.22
C PRO A 236 40.45 31.45 -4.76
N ILE A 237 40.53 31.41 -6.08
CA ILE A 237 41.75 31.17 -6.86
C ILE A 237 42.83 32.11 -6.38
N GLY A 238 43.89 31.63 -5.73
CA GLY A 238 45.01 32.46 -5.38
C GLY A 238 45.94 32.05 -4.26
N SER A 239 45.73 30.90 -3.57
CA SER A 239 46.70 30.45 -2.56
C SER A 239 47.28 29.07 -2.87
N THR A 240 48.60 29.03 -3.06
CA THR A 240 49.41 27.81 -3.31
C THR A 240 49.64 26.98 -2.07
N ASN A 241 48.73 26.98 -1.11
CA ASN A 241 48.80 26.07 0.04
C ASN A 241 47.95 24.84 -0.25
N GLU A 242 48.62 23.73 -0.56
CA GLU A 242 47.97 22.43 -0.58
C GLU A 242 47.44 22.09 0.84
N PHE A 243 46.16 22.22 1.05
CA PHE A 243 45.55 21.71 2.26
C PHE A 243 45.38 20.22 2.10
N VAL A 244 46.08 19.44 2.91
CA VAL A 244 45.82 18.01 3.07
C VAL A 244 44.57 17.86 3.94
N THR A 245 43.44 17.51 3.34
CA THR A 245 42.25 17.11 4.09
C THR A 245 42.45 15.71 4.63
N VAL A 246 42.60 15.57 5.93
CA VAL A 246 42.58 14.28 6.58
C VAL A 246 41.11 13.87 6.71
N TRP A 247 40.79 12.64 6.29
CA TRP A 247 39.46 12.06 6.48
C TRP A 247 39.12 12.05 7.98
N ASP A 248 38.09 12.78 8.35
CA ASP A 248 37.54 12.73 9.71
C ASP A 248 36.53 11.58 9.81
N THR A 249 36.91 10.50 10.50
CA THR A 249 36.04 9.35 10.76
C THR A 249 34.85 9.68 11.64
N GLU A 250 34.84 10.86 12.25
CA GLU A 250 33.78 11.38 13.10
C GLU A 250 32.81 12.31 12.32
N LEU A 251 33.09 12.59 11.04
CA LEU A 251 32.23 13.43 10.19
C LEU A 251 30.84 12.79 10.08
N GLY A 252 29.83 13.54 10.51
CA GLY A 252 28.45 13.05 10.58
C GLY A 252 28.07 12.32 11.88
N LYS A 253 29.01 12.06 12.78
CA LYS A 253 28.71 11.65 14.15
C LYS A 253 28.43 12.89 15.00
N THR A 254 27.45 12.76 15.89
CA THR A 254 27.16 13.84 16.85
C THR A 254 28.39 14.08 17.74
N ASN A 255 28.89 15.33 17.76
CA ASN A 255 30.02 15.70 18.56
C ASN A 255 29.68 15.55 20.07
N PRO A 256 30.34 14.64 20.81
CA PRO A 256 30.02 14.42 22.22
C PRO A 256 30.17 15.67 23.07
N SER A 257 31.12 16.59 22.73
CA SER A 257 31.36 17.84 23.47
C SER A 257 30.24 18.83 23.20
N GLU A 258 29.79 19.00 21.99
CA GLU A 258 28.63 19.84 21.66
C GLU A 258 27.36 19.31 22.29
N ASN A 259 27.13 18.00 22.23
CA ASN A 259 26.02 17.38 22.92
C ASN A 259 26.07 17.60 24.42
N LYS A 260 27.25 17.53 25.03
CA LYS A 260 27.43 17.80 26.44
C LYS A 260 27.20 19.27 26.77
N GLN A 261 27.67 20.20 25.94
CA GLN A 261 27.40 21.62 26.08
C GLN A 261 25.92 21.96 25.93
N LEU A 262 25.26 21.40 24.92
CA LEU A 262 23.82 21.55 24.73
C LEU A 262 23.04 20.98 25.91
N LYS A 263 23.41 19.82 26.43
CA LYS A 263 22.82 19.24 27.65
C LYS A 263 23.03 20.10 28.87
N LEU A 264 24.24 20.66 29.04
CA LEU A 264 24.52 21.57 30.17
C LEU A 264 23.76 22.90 30.04
N ALA A 265 23.74 23.53 28.89
CA ALA A 265 22.95 24.72 28.63
C ALA A 265 21.47 24.47 28.91
N ARG A 266 20.95 23.35 28.41
CA ARG A 266 19.59 22.92 28.62
C ARG A 266 19.29 22.60 30.09
N SER A 267 20.24 22.02 30.82
CA SER A 267 20.09 21.76 32.27
C SER A 267 20.13 23.05 33.13
N LEU A 268 20.87 24.07 32.73
CA LEU A 268 20.90 25.39 33.38
C LEU A 268 19.55 26.11 33.20
N ASP A 269 19.01 26.12 31.98
CA ASP A 269 17.69 26.69 31.71
C ASP A 269 16.55 25.95 32.44
N ARG A 270 16.73 24.66 32.71
CA ARG A 270 15.75 23.81 33.42
C ARG A 270 15.81 23.90 34.93
N GLY A 271 16.94 24.38 35.49
CA GLY A 271 17.12 24.52 36.93
C GLY A 271 16.24 25.58 37.59
N ILE A 272 15.66 26.47 36.81
CA ILE A 272 14.70 27.48 37.28
C ILE A 272 13.30 26.82 37.23
N ILE A 273 12.93 26.12 38.30
CA ILE A 273 11.60 25.54 38.48
C ILE A 273 10.65 26.60 39.07
N ASP A 274 10.13 27.44 38.23
CA ASP A 274 8.97 28.26 38.61
C ASP A 274 7.68 27.51 38.24
N ARG A 275 7.04 26.92 39.26
CA ARG A 275 5.79 26.16 39.10
C ARG A 275 4.59 27.06 38.80
N ASP A 276 4.68 28.33 39.16
CA ASP A 276 3.60 29.30 38.99
C ASP A 276 3.72 30.14 37.70
N LEU A 277 4.74 29.84 36.89
CA LEU A 277 4.98 30.53 35.64
C LEU A 277 3.82 30.33 34.65
N LYS A 278 3.21 31.44 34.27
CA LYS A 278 2.10 31.42 33.27
C LYS A 278 2.54 32.04 31.96
N PRO A 279 2.10 31.49 30.82
CA PRO A 279 2.43 32.04 29.51
C PRO A 279 1.78 33.42 29.31
N SER A 280 2.52 34.35 28.70
CA SER A 280 2.00 35.62 28.19
C SER A 280 0.95 35.37 27.09
N ASN A 281 0.18 36.41 26.73
CA ASN A 281 -0.83 36.26 25.66
C ASN A 281 -0.25 35.83 24.32
N ILE A 282 0.98 36.23 23.99
CA ILE A 282 1.66 35.81 22.74
C ILE A 282 2.08 34.36 22.84
N GLU A 283 2.72 33.97 23.96
CA GLU A 283 3.14 32.58 24.20
C GLU A 283 1.94 31.63 24.26
N ARG A 284 0.82 32.06 24.87
CA ARG A 284 -0.42 31.27 24.88
C ARG A 284 -0.97 31.01 23.49
N LYS A 285 -1.01 32.03 22.62
CA LYS A 285 -1.43 31.85 21.21
C LYS A 285 -0.52 30.88 20.46
N SER A 286 0.81 30.98 20.71
CA SER A 286 1.78 30.06 20.10
C SER A 286 1.58 28.61 20.59
N ILE A 287 1.39 28.43 21.91
CA ILE A 287 1.08 27.11 22.48
C ILE A 287 -0.20 26.53 21.86
N GLN A 288 -1.29 27.32 21.87
CA GLN A 288 -2.55 26.83 21.28
C GLN A 288 -2.45 26.47 19.80
N ARG A 289 -1.61 27.16 19.04
CA ARG A 289 -1.31 26.79 17.65
C ARG A 289 -0.58 25.45 17.59
N VAL A 290 0.41 25.23 18.46
CA VAL A 290 1.16 23.97 18.53
C VAL A 290 0.26 22.79 18.92
N LEU A 291 -0.65 23.00 19.87
CA LEU A 291 -1.59 21.94 20.30
C LEU A 291 -2.56 21.50 19.20
N LYS A 292 -2.80 22.35 18.20
CA LYS A 292 -3.63 22.01 17.04
C LYS A 292 -2.86 21.24 15.95
N TYR A 293 -1.54 21.08 16.09
CA TYR A 293 -0.76 20.39 15.09
C TYR A 293 -1.15 18.91 15.00
N PRO A 294 -1.25 18.37 13.79
CA PRO A 294 -1.46 16.95 13.59
C PRO A 294 -0.28 16.13 14.13
N PRO A 295 -0.48 14.84 14.42
CA PRO A 295 0.56 13.99 14.99
C PRO A 295 1.78 13.81 14.07
N THR A 296 1.63 14.00 12.77
CA THR A 296 2.70 13.93 11.77
C THR A 296 3.68 15.09 11.81
N ARG A 297 3.27 16.25 12.37
CA ARG A 297 4.10 17.45 12.36
C ARG A 297 5.17 17.39 13.43
N THR A 298 6.43 17.57 13.03
CA THR A 298 7.56 17.70 13.96
C THR A 298 7.56 19.07 14.62
N LEU A 299 7.95 19.12 15.90
CA LEU A 299 8.09 20.36 16.65
C LEU A 299 9.46 20.99 16.42
N SER A 300 9.50 22.30 16.20
CA SER A 300 10.76 23.05 16.14
C SER A 300 11.44 23.14 17.52
N GLY A 301 12.73 23.49 17.53
CA GLY A 301 13.47 23.68 18.77
C GLY A 301 12.79 24.70 19.72
N ASP A 302 12.35 25.84 19.18
CA ASP A 302 11.67 26.90 19.92
C ASP A 302 10.31 26.44 20.48
N GLU A 303 9.55 25.67 19.70
CA GLU A 303 8.26 25.09 20.12
C GLU A 303 8.46 24.08 21.25
N ARG A 304 9.49 23.22 21.16
CA ARG A 304 9.86 22.28 22.23
C ARG A 304 10.25 23.02 23.51
N GLN A 305 11.07 24.08 23.41
CA GLN A 305 11.47 24.89 24.57
C GLN A 305 10.28 25.60 25.19
N LEU A 306 9.37 26.12 24.37
CA LEU A 306 8.16 26.80 24.85
C LEU A 306 7.27 25.84 25.65
N LEU A 307 7.00 24.63 25.14
CA LEU A 307 6.18 23.63 25.83
C LEU A 307 6.87 23.15 27.12
N TRP A 308 8.19 22.95 27.09
CA TRP A 308 8.95 22.57 28.27
C TRP A 308 8.94 23.65 29.34
N LYS A 309 9.09 24.90 28.95
CA LYS A 309 9.06 26.05 29.86
C LYS A 309 7.75 26.13 30.66
N PHE A 310 6.61 25.92 30.01
CA PHE A 310 5.28 26.04 30.60
C PHE A 310 4.66 24.70 31.02
N ARG A 311 5.45 23.64 31.15
CA ARG A 311 4.96 22.27 31.45
C ARG A 311 4.05 22.17 32.66
N PHE A 312 4.29 22.98 33.71
CA PHE A 312 3.45 22.96 34.91
C PHE A 312 2.09 23.63 34.69
N SER A 313 2.02 24.68 33.92
CA SER A 313 0.76 25.34 33.61
C SER A 313 -0.08 24.58 32.55
N LEU A 314 0.56 23.69 31.82
CA LEU A 314 -0.10 22.88 30.78
C LEU A 314 -0.74 21.58 31.30
N MET A 315 -0.50 21.21 32.56
CA MET A 315 -1.03 19.99 33.16
C MET A 315 -2.57 19.92 33.18
N SER A 316 -3.26 21.04 33.14
CA SER A 316 -4.72 21.12 33.03
C SER A 316 -5.25 21.05 31.58
N GLU A 317 -4.35 20.96 30.60
CA GLU A 317 -4.70 20.87 29.19
C GLU A 317 -4.35 19.46 28.64
N LYS A 318 -5.35 18.57 28.57
CA LYS A 318 -5.14 17.18 28.21
C LYS A 318 -4.42 17.00 26.86
N ARG A 319 -4.76 17.81 25.85
CA ARG A 319 -4.16 17.74 24.52
C ARG A 319 -2.69 18.13 24.47
N ALA A 320 -2.17 18.73 25.54
CA ALA A 320 -0.78 19.15 25.60
C ALA A 320 0.16 17.98 25.96
N LEU A 321 -0.31 16.92 26.58
CA LEU A 321 0.53 15.83 27.08
C LEU A 321 1.36 15.17 25.99
N THR A 322 0.74 14.77 24.88
CA THR A 322 1.46 14.10 23.78
C THR A 322 2.55 15.01 23.19
N LYS A 323 2.23 16.31 23.03
CA LYS A 323 3.20 17.29 22.52
C LYS A 323 4.32 17.57 23.55
N PHE A 324 3.99 17.63 24.84
CA PHE A 324 4.98 17.75 25.92
C PHE A 324 5.92 16.54 25.94
N LEU A 325 5.40 15.30 25.89
CA LEU A 325 6.24 14.09 25.90
C LEU A 325 7.17 14.01 24.68
N ARG A 326 6.82 14.62 23.56
CA ARG A 326 7.71 14.75 22.37
C ARG A 326 8.82 15.79 22.57
N CYS A 327 8.73 16.64 23.60
CA CYS A 327 9.76 17.62 23.92
C CYS A 327 10.81 17.07 24.87
N VAL A 328 10.54 15.93 25.53
CA VAL A 328 11.38 15.32 26.54
C VAL A 328 12.65 14.75 25.94
N GLU A 329 13.78 15.02 26.56
CA GLU A 329 15.04 14.35 26.23
C GLU A 329 15.16 13.07 27.05
N TRP A 330 14.70 11.95 26.47
CA TRP A 330 14.64 10.66 27.18
C TRP A 330 16.00 10.09 27.55
N SER A 331 17.08 10.60 26.97
CA SER A 331 18.45 10.25 27.34
C SER A 331 18.91 10.92 28.65
N ASP A 332 18.23 11.99 29.08
CA ASP A 332 18.45 12.67 30.34
C ASP A 332 17.57 12.07 31.46
N VAL A 333 18.18 11.34 32.37
CA VAL A 333 17.49 10.63 33.47
C VAL A 333 16.62 11.56 34.35
N GLN A 334 17.09 12.78 34.58
CA GLN A 334 16.36 13.74 35.45
C GLN A 334 15.12 14.28 34.73
N GLU A 335 15.29 14.57 33.43
CA GLU A 335 14.19 15.05 32.59
C GLU A 335 13.13 13.98 32.40
N ALA A 336 13.56 12.76 32.05
CA ALA A 336 12.67 11.61 31.90
C ALA A 336 11.89 11.35 33.20
N LYS A 337 12.57 11.33 34.34
CA LYS A 337 11.92 11.13 35.64
C LYS A 337 10.89 12.23 35.95
N GLN A 338 11.21 13.50 35.69
CA GLN A 338 10.27 14.59 35.88
C GLN A 338 9.08 14.48 34.92
N ALA A 339 9.33 14.13 33.64
CA ALA A 339 8.27 13.97 32.65
C ALA A 339 7.27 12.88 33.06
N ILE A 340 7.77 11.73 33.54
CA ILE A 340 6.92 10.63 34.03
C ILE A 340 6.11 11.09 35.25
N GLN A 341 6.71 11.80 36.21
CA GLN A 341 6.00 12.32 37.37
C GLN A 341 4.89 13.33 36.99
N LEU A 342 5.13 14.17 35.98
CA LEU A 342 4.15 15.12 35.47
C LEU A 342 3.04 14.40 34.70
N MET A 343 3.36 13.40 33.89
CA MET A 343 2.41 12.60 33.12
C MET A 343 1.32 12.01 34.04
N TYR A 344 1.69 11.40 35.15
CA TYR A 344 0.72 10.85 36.11
C TYR A 344 -0.10 11.92 36.88
N LYS A 345 0.33 13.17 36.89
CA LYS A 345 -0.41 14.30 37.46
C LYS A 345 -1.19 15.09 36.42
N TRP A 346 -0.96 14.80 35.13
CA TRP A 346 -1.61 15.49 34.04
C TRP A 346 -3.09 15.16 33.99
N GLU A 347 -3.89 16.12 33.48
CA GLU A 347 -5.28 15.83 33.17
C GLU A 347 -5.34 14.65 32.18
N MET A 348 -6.21 13.68 32.46
CA MET A 348 -6.28 12.43 31.70
C MET A 348 -6.62 12.68 30.25
N ILE A 349 -5.80 12.13 29.35
CA ILE A 349 -5.94 12.22 27.90
C ILE A 349 -7.07 11.35 27.37
N ASP A 350 -7.47 11.61 26.14
CA ASP A 350 -8.45 10.82 25.39
C ASP A 350 -7.80 9.58 24.76
N VAL A 351 -8.63 8.63 24.33
CA VAL A 351 -8.17 7.39 23.61
C VAL A 351 -7.38 7.75 22.36
N CYS A 352 -7.77 8.80 21.63
CA CYS A 352 -7.03 9.27 20.45
C CYS A 352 -5.57 9.61 20.77
N ASP A 353 -5.34 10.33 21.86
CA ASP A 353 -3.99 10.71 22.30
C ASP A 353 -3.23 9.51 22.88
N ALA A 354 -3.91 8.58 23.53
CA ALA A 354 -3.31 7.33 23.98
C ALA A 354 -2.79 6.48 22.81
N LEU A 355 -3.50 6.43 21.69
CA LEU A 355 -3.04 5.77 20.48
C LEU A 355 -1.78 6.45 19.90
N GLU A 356 -1.68 7.80 19.95
CA GLU A 356 -0.45 8.52 19.59
C GLU A 356 0.75 8.06 20.42
N LEU A 357 0.56 7.86 21.73
CA LEU A 357 1.61 7.43 22.65
C LEU A 357 2.07 5.97 22.41
N LEU A 358 1.29 5.14 21.73
CA LEU A 358 1.67 3.78 21.32
C LEU A 358 2.40 3.73 19.97
N SER A 359 2.55 4.87 19.29
CA SER A 359 3.29 4.96 18.04
C SER A 359 4.80 4.76 18.23
N PRO A 360 5.57 4.50 17.15
CA PRO A 360 7.02 4.35 17.24
C PRO A 360 7.76 5.58 17.72
N LEU A 361 7.11 6.74 17.82
CA LEU A 361 7.69 7.98 18.33
C LEU A 361 8.00 7.93 19.83
N PHE A 362 7.35 7.03 20.58
CA PHE A 362 7.49 6.93 22.04
C PHE A 362 8.05 5.57 22.42
N GLU A 363 9.31 5.55 22.83
CA GLU A 363 10.03 4.33 23.18
C GLU A 363 9.97 3.99 24.69
N SER A 364 9.56 4.94 25.55
CA SER A 364 9.50 4.72 27.00
C SER A 364 8.39 3.75 27.35
N GLU A 365 8.76 2.67 28.08
CA GLU A 365 7.79 1.67 28.57
C GLU A 365 6.75 2.28 29.51
N GLU A 366 7.14 3.27 30.33
CA GLU A 366 6.23 3.95 31.26
C GLU A 366 5.19 4.79 30.50
N VAL A 367 5.59 5.46 29.41
CA VAL A 367 4.65 6.22 28.58
C VAL A 367 3.67 5.28 27.90
N ARG A 368 4.15 4.16 27.39
CA ARG A 368 3.31 3.15 26.75
C ARG A 368 2.37 2.48 27.74
N ALA A 369 2.84 2.16 28.96
CA ALA A 369 2.00 1.63 30.03
C ALA A 369 0.91 2.64 30.44
N TYR A 370 1.21 3.91 30.51
CA TYR A 370 0.21 4.96 30.76
C TYR A 370 -0.83 5.01 29.63
N ALA A 371 -0.42 4.92 28.37
CA ALA A 371 -1.34 4.86 27.24
C ALA A 371 -2.29 3.66 27.34
N VAL A 372 -1.78 2.48 27.72
CA VAL A 372 -2.59 1.28 27.95
C VAL A 372 -3.61 1.52 29.06
N SER A 373 -3.23 2.18 30.18
CA SER A 373 -4.17 2.49 31.28
C SER A 373 -5.31 3.42 30.86
N VAL A 374 -5.07 4.27 29.84
CA VAL A 374 -6.14 5.10 29.27
C VAL A 374 -7.06 4.25 28.39
N LEU A 375 -6.50 3.32 27.58
CA LEU A 375 -7.27 2.40 26.75
C LEU A 375 -8.16 1.42 27.55
N GLU A 376 -7.82 1.14 28.81
CA GLU A 376 -8.66 0.31 29.69
C GLU A 376 -10.08 0.88 29.87
N ARG A 377 -10.25 2.16 29.63
CA ARG A 377 -11.55 2.86 29.76
C ARG A 377 -12.44 2.76 28.51
N ALA A 378 -11.87 2.40 27.37
CA ALA A 378 -12.62 2.17 26.15
C ALA A 378 -13.54 0.96 26.33
N ASP A 379 -14.75 1.03 25.81
CA ASP A 379 -15.64 -0.12 25.74
C ASP A 379 -15.15 -1.15 24.70
N ASP A 380 -15.73 -2.34 24.67
CA ASP A 380 -15.31 -3.40 23.77
C ASP A 380 -15.58 -3.06 22.28
N GLU A 381 -16.65 -2.35 22.00
CA GLU A 381 -16.98 -1.93 20.63
C GLU A 381 -15.97 -0.89 20.12
N GLU A 382 -15.59 0.05 20.97
CA GLU A 382 -14.55 1.02 20.65
C GLU A 382 -13.19 0.34 20.49
N LEU A 383 -12.84 -0.56 21.40
CA LEU A 383 -11.58 -1.31 21.33
C LEU A 383 -11.50 -2.17 20.06
N GLN A 384 -12.60 -2.77 19.63
CA GLN A 384 -12.65 -3.54 18.39
C GLN A 384 -12.35 -2.68 17.16
N CYS A 385 -12.73 -1.38 17.17
CA CYS A 385 -12.38 -0.45 16.10
C CYS A 385 -10.87 -0.22 15.97
N TYR A 386 -10.08 -0.46 17.02
CA TYR A 386 -8.64 -0.21 17.05
C TYR A 386 -7.81 -1.48 17.17
N LEU A 387 -8.42 -2.64 17.33
CA LEU A 387 -7.74 -3.89 17.64
C LEU A 387 -6.66 -4.26 16.64
N LEU A 388 -6.92 -4.08 15.34
CA LEU A 388 -5.94 -4.36 14.29
C LEU A 388 -4.68 -3.51 14.45
N GLN A 389 -4.85 -2.21 14.70
CA GLN A 389 -3.75 -1.27 14.90
C GLN A 389 -3.02 -1.51 16.22
N LEU A 390 -3.74 -1.88 17.28
CA LEU A 390 -3.12 -2.23 18.57
C LEU A 390 -2.28 -3.49 18.47
N VAL A 391 -2.70 -4.47 17.68
CA VAL A 391 -1.87 -5.66 17.38
C VAL A 391 -0.61 -5.24 16.61
N GLN A 392 -0.70 -4.35 15.63
CA GLN A 392 0.48 -3.84 14.93
C GLN A 392 1.39 -3.03 15.87
N ALA A 393 0.84 -2.31 16.85
CA ALA A 393 1.61 -1.56 17.85
C ALA A 393 2.49 -2.45 18.74
N LEU A 394 2.21 -3.76 18.83
CA LEU A 394 3.08 -4.74 19.50
C LEU A 394 4.50 -4.77 18.90
N ARG A 395 4.67 -4.39 17.62
CA ARG A 395 5.97 -4.29 16.96
C ARG A 395 6.89 -3.27 17.63
N PHE A 396 6.31 -2.23 18.22
CA PHE A 396 7.04 -1.11 18.82
C PHE A 396 7.31 -1.33 20.32
N GLU A 397 6.81 -2.42 20.92
CA GLU A 397 7.05 -2.77 22.30
C GLU A 397 8.51 -3.25 22.50
N ARG A 398 9.08 -3.01 23.67
CA ARG A 398 10.45 -3.46 23.98
C ARG A 398 10.51 -4.88 24.50
N SER A 399 9.45 -5.32 25.18
CA SER A 399 9.36 -6.68 25.75
C SER A 399 8.32 -7.54 25.02
N ASP A 400 8.53 -8.86 25.03
CA ASP A 400 7.64 -9.82 24.38
C ASP A 400 6.31 -9.97 25.15
N ARG A 401 6.31 -9.73 26.47
CA ARG A 401 5.12 -9.71 27.33
C ARG A 401 4.89 -8.31 27.89
N SER A 402 4.66 -7.34 27.00
CA SER A 402 4.44 -5.93 27.34
C SER A 402 3.09 -5.70 28.01
N CYS A 403 2.93 -4.51 28.62
CA CYS A 403 1.62 -4.07 29.16
C CYS A 403 0.53 -4.11 28.08
N LEU A 404 0.83 -3.72 26.84
CA LEU A 404 -0.11 -3.77 25.74
C LEU A 404 -0.54 -5.22 25.42
N SER A 405 0.40 -6.16 25.34
CA SER A 405 0.09 -7.58 25.12
C SER A 405 -0.81 -8.15 26.22
N GLN A 406 -0.48 -7.86 27.48
CA GLN A 406 -1.27 -8.30 28.62
C GLN A 406 -2.68 -7.69 28.61
N PHE A 407 -2.79 -6.40 28.30
CA PHE A 407 -4.07 -5.71 28.19
C PHE A 407 -4.99 -6.32 27.12
N LEU A 408 -4.44 -6.55 25.92
CA LEU A 408 -5.21 -7.13 24.82
C LEU A 408 -5.73 -8.52 25.18
N VAL A 409 -4.88 -9.35 25.80
CA VAL A 409 -5.28 -10.67 26.26
C VAL A 409 -6.33 -10.58 27.35
N GLN A 410 -6.16 -9.72 28.35
CA GLN A 410 -7.15 -9.53 29.44
C GLN A 410 -8.54 -9.15 28.89
N ARG A 411 -8.61 -8.26 27.94
CA ARG A 411 -9.88 -7.86 27.31
C ARG A 411 -10.48 -9.00 26.48
N ALA A 412 -9.63 -9.78 25.80
CA ALA A 412 -10.03 -10.95 25.03
C ALA A 412 -10.67 -12.05 25.91
N LEU A 413 -10.23 -12.21 27.16
CA LEU A 413 -10.83 -13.19 28.09
C LEU A 413 -12.29 -12.91 28.45
N GLN A 414 -12.73 -11.65 28.28
CA GLN A 414 -14.09 -11.22 28.63
C GLN A 414 -15.03 -11.19 27.42
N ASN A 415 -14.47 -11.23 26.19
CA ASN A 415 -15.22 -11.07 24.95
C ASN A 415 -14.70 -12.02 23.85
N ILE A 416 -15.54 -12.95 23.44
CA ILE A 416 -15.19 -13.99 22.48
C ILE A 416 -14.87 -13.42 21.08
N GLU A 417 -15.50 -12.32 20.68
CA GLU A 417 -15.16 -11.67 19.41
C GLU A 417 -13.75 -11.09 19.46
N LEU A 418 -13.41 -10.39 20.53
CA LEU A 418 -12.06 -9.86 20.74
C LEU A 418 -11.03 -11.00 20.80
N ALA A 419 -11.35 -12.13 21.46
CA ALA A 419 -10.46 -13.29 21.52
C ALA A 419 -10.21 -13.90 20.15
N SER A 420 -11.26 -14.10 19.35
CA SER A 420 -11.16 -14.65 18.00
C SER A 420 -10.37 -13.73 17.05
N PHE A 421 -10.68 -12.43 17.05
CA PHE A 421 -9.98 -11.49 16.18
C PHE A 421 -8.54 -11.25 16.63
N LEU A 422 -8.28 -11.13 17.93
CA LEU A 422 -6.92 -11.04 18.45
C LEU A 422 -6.08 -12.25 18.01
N ARG A 423 -6.62 -13.44 18.16
CA ARG A 423 -5.96 -14.69 17.74
C ARG A 423 -5.62 -14.65 16.25
N TRP A 424 -6.58 -14.28 15.38
CA TRP A 424 -6.35 -14.20 13.93
C TRP A 424 -5.33 -13.12 13.55
N TYR A 425 -5.47 -11.93 14.09
CA TYR A 425 -4.56 -10.81 13.77
C TYR A 425 -3.13 -11.10 14.19
N VAL A 426 -2.94 -11.74 15.34
CA VAL A 426 -1.62 -12.18 15.79
C VAL A 426 -1.09 -13.35 14.96
N ALA A 427 -1.93 -14.34 14.62
CA ALA A 427 -1.54 -15.52 13.87
C ALA A 427 -1.05 -15.17 12.44
N VAL A 428 -1.70 -14.23 11.78
CA VAL A 428 -1.29 -13.75 10.43
C VAL A 428 0.09 -13.11 10.47
N GLU A 429 0.46 -12.44 11.55
CA GLU A 429 1.74 -11.74 11.68
C GLU A 429 2.91 -12.67 12.07
N LEU A 430 2.66 -13.95 12.39
CA LEU A 430 3.72 -14.93 12.67
C LEU A 430 4.65 -15.20 11.48
N HIS A 431 4.25 -14.81 10.27
CA HIS A 431 5.09 -14.90 9.07
C HIS A 431 6.15 -13.80 8.98
N ASP A 432 6.05 -12.76 9.80
CA ASP A 432 7.06 -11.71 9.86
C ASP A 432 8.28 -12.15 10.66
N HIS A 433 9.35 -12.54 9.98
CA HIS A 433 10.56 -13.08 10.61
C HIS A 433 11.19 -12.16 11.65
N VAL A 434 11.00 -10.85 11.56
CA VAL A 434 11.58 -9.87 12.49
C VAL A 434 10.84 -9.87 13.83
N TYR A 435 9.50 -9.93 13.78
CA TYR A 435 8.64 -9.75 14.95
C TYR A 435 7.90 -11.01 15.37
N ALA A 436 8.09 -12.13 14.66
CA ALA A 436 7.39 -13.39 14.90
C ALA A 436 7.41 -13.82 16.37
N LYS A 437 8.57 -13.70 17.05
CA LYS A 437 8.70 -14.06 18.46
C LYS A 437 7.76 -13.26 19.37
N ARG A 438 7.58 -11.98 19.09
CA ARG A 438 6.71 -11.09 19.88
C ARG A 438 5.24 -11.41 19.67
N PHE A 439 4.83 -11.63 18.45
CA PHE A 439 3.48 -12.07 18.14
C PHE A 439 3.20 -13.46 18.69
N TYR A 440 4.15 -14.39 18.59
CA TYR A 440 4.04 -15.72 19.15
C TYR A 440 3.88 -15.69 20.67
N SER A 441 4.64 -14.85 21.39
CA SER A 441 4.50 -14.68 22.83
C SER A 441 3.11 -14.16 23.23
N THR A 442 2.52 -13.27 22.44
CA THR A 442 1.15 -12.80 22.66
C THR A 442 0.13 -13.90 22.38
N TYR A 443 0.36 -14.71 21.33
CA TYR A 443 -0.46 -15.88 21.02
C TYR A 443 -0.45 -16.92 22.15
N GLU A 444 0.74 -17.29 22.65
CA GLU A 444 0.90 -18.17 23.81
C GLU A 444 0.21 -17.62 25.05
N LEU A 445 0.37 -16.32 25.31
CA LEU A 445 -0.26 -15.67 26.46
C LEU A 445 -1.80 -15.75 26.36
N LEU A 446 -2.36 -15.58 25.16
CA LEU A 446 -3.79 -15.73 24.93
C LEU A 446 -4.25 -17.17 25.17
N GLU A 447 -3.55 -18.16 24.61
CA GLU A 447 -3.81 -19.57 24.80
C GLU A 447 -3.77 -19.97 26.28
N GLU A 448 -2.66 -19.67 26.97
CA GLU A 448 -2.46 -19.99 28.39
C GLU A 448 -3.57 -19.45 29.29
N ASN A 449 -4.06 -18.26 29.00
CA ASN A 449 -5.08 -17.61 29.82
C ASN A 449 -6.49 -18.06 29.46
N ILE A 450 -6.81 -18.31 28.19
CA ILE A 450 -8.13 -18.85 27.80
C ILE A 450 -8.31 -20.24 28.37
N ILE A 451 -7.32 -21.13 28.26
CA ILE A 451 -7.42 -22.52 28.77
C ILE A 451 -7.66 -22.57 30.28
N LYS A 452 -7.18 -21.56 31.01
CA LYS A 452 -7.36 -21.46 32.47
C LYS A 452 -8.73 -20.90 32.92
N LEU A 453 -9.56 -20.45 31.96
CA LEU A 453 -10.86 -19.90 32.30
C LEU A 453 -11.76 -20.98 32.93
N PRO A 454 -12.46 -20.67 34.04
CA PRO A 454 -13.46 -21.53 34.60
C PRO A 454 -14.62 -21.72 33.63
N PRO A 455 -15.42 -22.80 33.79
CA PRO A 455 -16.62 -23.00 32.98
C PRO A 455 -17.53 -21.77 33.03
N GLY A 456 -17.88 -21.25 31.84
CA GLY A 456 -18.78 -20.11 31.71
C GLY A 456 -20.26 -20.48 31.99
N VAL A 457 -21.13 -19.45 31.86
CA VAL A 457 -22.58 -19.59 32.04
C VAL A 457 -23.20 -20.66 31.13
N ASN A 458 -22.62 -20.88 29.96
CA ASN A 458 -23.05 -21.87 28.96
C ASN A 458 -22.45 -23.28 29.20
N GLY A 459 -21.66 -23.50 30.29
CA GLY A 459 -21.02 -24.76 30.57
C GLY A 459 -19.76 -25.07 29.75
N GLU A 460 -19.39 -24.22 28.83
CA GLU A 460 -18.16 -24.31 28.01
C GLU A 460 -16.96 -23.93 28.90
N ASP A 461 -15.96 -24.80 29.02
CA ASP A 461 -14.74 -24.49 29.76
C ASP A 461 -13.71 -23.79 28.82
N GLY A 462 -12.66 -23.22 29.40
CA GLY A 462 -11.64 -22.51 28.65
C GLY A 462 -10.93 -23.38 27.62
N TYR A 463 -10.76 -24.66 27.87
CA TYR A 463 -10.16 -25.58 26.90
C TYR A 463 -11.07 -25.80 25.69
N GLN A 464 -12.36 -26.05 25.91
CA GLN A 464 -13.33 -26.18 24.83
C GLN A 464 -13.44 -24.90 23.99
N LEU A 465 -13.43 -23.74 24.65
CA LEU A 465 -13.40 -22.44 23.98
C LEU A 465 -12.18 -22.30 23.08
N TRP A 466 -10.99 -22.63 23.58
CA TRP A 466 -9.76 -22.59 22.79
C TRP A 466 -9.81 -23.56 21.61
N GLN A 467 -10.28 -24.79 21.82
CA GLN A 467 -10.45 -25.76 20.74
C GLN A 467 -11.41 -25.25 19.65
N SER A 468 -12.51 -24.61 20.03
CA SER A 468 -13.43 -23.97 19.08
C SER A 468 -12.74 -22.91 18.20
N LEU A 469 -11.83 -22.12 18.78
CA LEU A 469 -11.05 -21.13 18.01
C LEU A 469 -9.99 -21.78 17.10
N VAL A 470 -9.36 -22.87 17.54
CA VAL A 470 -8.36 -23.62 16.74
C VAL A 470 -9.03 -24.28 15.54
N ARG A 471 -10.24 -24.82 15.70
CA ARG A 471 -11.01 -25.44 14.60
C ARG A 471 -11.35 -24.47 13.47
N GLN A 472 -11.39 -23.17 13.73
CA GLN A 472 -11.48 -22.16 12.67
C GLN A 472 -10.27 -22.25 11.71
N THR A 473 -9.06 -22.52 12.21
CA THR A 473 -7.86 -22.67 11.39
C THR A 473 -7.90 -23.96 10.57
N GLU A 474 -8.40 -25.04 11.14
CA GLU A 474 -8.59 -26.32 10.41
C GLU A 474 -9.59 -26.15 9.27
N LEU A 475 -10.69 -25.45 9.50
CA LEU A 475 -11.67 -25.10 8.47
C LEU A 475 -11.01 -24.31 7.32
N THR A 476 -10.22 -23.28 7.62
CA THR A 476 -9.52 -22.50 6.58
C THR A 476 -8.53 -23.35 5.79
N ALA A 477 -7.78 -24.22 6.46
CA ALA A 477 -6.84 -25.13 5.79
C ALA A 477 -7.55 -26.10 4.82
N GLN A 478 -8.69 -26.64 5.22
CA GLN A 478 -9.52 -27.51 4.37
C GLN A 478 -10.06 -26.73 3.16
N LEU A 479 -10.56 -25.51 3.35
CA LEU A 479 -11.02 -24.64 2.27
C LEU A 479 -9.90 -24.28 1.29
N CYS A 480 -8.68 -24.06 1.78
CA CYS A 480 -7.50 -23.86 0.93
C CYS A 480 -7.21 -25.08 0.05
N SER A 481 -7.30 -26.30 0.62
CA SER A 481 -7.11 -27.53 -0.13
C SER A 481 -8.15 -27.69 -1.24
N ILE A 482 -9.42 -27.51 -0.90
CA ILE A 482 -10.54 -27.54 -1.85
C ILE A 482 -10.36 -26.50 -2.97
N THR A 483 -10.01 -25.28 -2.61
CA THR A 483 -9.77 -24.21 -3.61
C THR A 483 -8.69 -24.61 -4.60
N ARG A 484 -7.60 -25.21 -4.12
CA ARG A 484 -6.50 -25.70 -4.96
C ARG A 484 -6.95 -26.81 -5.92
N GLU A 485 -7.72 -27.77 -5.42
CA GLU A 485 -8.27 -28.84 -6.24
C GLU A 485 -9.23 -28.32 -7.33
N VAL A 486 -10.14 -27.43 -6.95
CA VAL A 486 -11.11 -26.82 -7.87
C VAL A 486 -10.42 -26.01 -8.97
N ARG A 487 -9.34 -25.27 -8.64
CA ARG A 487 -8.57 -24.52 -9.64
C ARG A 487 -7.89 -25.41 -10.67
N ASN A 488 -7.40 -26.57 -10.26
CA ASN A 488 -6.71 -27.52 -11.13
C ASN A 488 -7.65 -28.21 -12.13
N VAL A 489 -8.96 -28.11 -11.96
CA VAL A 489 -9.93 -28.67 -12.89
C VAL A 489 -9.89 -27.92 -14.22
N ARG A 490 -9.61 -28.65 -15.31
CA ARG A 490 -9.68 -28.13 -16.68
C ARG A 490 -11.13 -28.06 -17.15
N GLY A 491 -11.57 -26.89 -17.59
CA GLY A 491 -12.90 -26.68 -18.11
C GLY A 491 -13.50 -25.34 -17.75
N ASN A 492 -14.79 -25.16 -18.05
CA ASN A 492 -15.53 -23.95 -17.76
C ASN A 492 -15.88 -23.84 -16.25
N THR A 493 -16.38 -22.69 -15.87
CA THR A 493 -16.79 -22.40 -14.47
C THR A 493 -17.82 -23.41 -13.94
N GLN A 494 -18.74 -23.90 -14.79
CA GLN A 494 -19.74 -24.86 -14.38
C GLN A 494 -19.13 -26.19 -13.92
N LYS A 495 -18.15 -26.73 -14.65
CA LYS A 495 -17.44 -27.95 -14.24
C LYS A 495 -16.68 -27.77 -12.92
N LYS A 496 -16.14 -26.57 -12.69
CA LYS A 496 -15.48 -26.25 -11.43
C LYS A 496 -16.47 -26.17 -10.27
N ILE A 497 -17.69 -25.63 -10.49
CA ILE A 497 -18.77 -25.60 -9.49
C ILE A 497 -19.23 -27.04 -9.17
N GLU A 498 -19.39 -27.89 -10.16
CA GLU A 498 -19.73 -29.30 -9.96
C GLU A 498 -18.66 -30.03 -9.14
N LYS A 499 -17.38 -29.79 -9.44
CA LYS A 499 -16.27 -30.36 -8.67
C LYS A 499 -16.26 -29.83 -7.23
N LEU A 500 -16.50 -28.52 -7.03
CA LEU A 500 -16.63 -27.93 -5.70
C LEU A 500 -17.73 -28.63 -4.89
N ARG A 501 -18.93 -28.77 -5.47
CA ARG A 501 -20.07 -29.44 -4.81
C ARG A 501 -19.79 -30.91 -4.54
N GLN A 502 -19.08 -31.59 -5.43
CA GLN A 502 -18.65 -32.97 -5.22
C GLN A 502 -17.66 -33.09 -4.04
N LEU A 503 -16.68 -32.17 -3.95
CA LEU A 503 -15.71 -32.16 -2.84
C LEU A 503 -16.37 -31.84 -1.52
N LEU A 504 -17.29 -30.88 -1.48
CA LEU A 504 -18.03 -30.51 -0.28
C LEU A 504 -19.04 -31.56 0.15
N GLY A 505 -19.73 -32.24 -0.79
CA GLY A 505 -20.80 -33.20 -0.51
C GLY A 505 -20.36 -34.67 -0.52
N GLY A 506 -19.06 -34.96 -0.62
CA GLY A 506 -18.51 -36.31 -0.63
C GLY A 506 -18.80 -37.07 0.67
N LEU A 507 -18.93 -38.40 0.61
CA LEU A 507 -19.21 -39.27 1.78
C LEU A 507 -18.17 -39.18 2.90
N LEU A 508 -16.98 -38.67 2.62
CA LEU A 508 -15.89 -38.46 3.57
C LEU A 508 -15.70 -36.96 3.92
N SER A 509 -16.60 -36.08 3.48
CA SER A 509 -16.48 -34.64 3.76
C SER A 509 -17.04 -34.31 5.15
N GLU A 510 -16.17 -34.09 6.08
CA GLU A 510 -16.51 -33.57 7.42
C GLU A 510 -17.10 -32.14 7.35
N LEU A 511 -16.99 -31.47 6.18
CA LEU A 511 -17.42 -30.09 5.99
C LEU A 511 -18.94 -29.94 5.83
N THR A 512 -19.65 -31.00 5.44
CA THR A 512 -21.12 -30.95 5.28
C THR A 512 -21.86 -30.88 6.61
N TYR A 513 -21.29 -31.49 7.63
CA TYR A 513 -21.83 -31.49 8.98
C TYR A 513 -20.68 -31.59 10.00
N PHE A 514 -20.58 -30.60 10.86
CA PHE A 514 -19.63 -30.57 11.96
C PHE A 514 -20.25 -31.33 13.17
N GLU A 515 -19.57 -32.31 13.73
CA GLU A 515 -20.02 -33.04 14.94
C GLU A 515 -20.27 -32.04 16.08
N GLU A 516 -19.36 -31.09 16.26
CA GLU A 516 -19.53 -29.96 17.16
C GLU A 516 -19.58 -28.67 16.32
N PRO A 517 -20.53 -27.75 16.58
CA PRO A 517 -20.59 -26.49 15.90
C PRO A 517 -19.27 -25.69 16.06
N ILE A 518 -18.86 -25.00 14.98
CA ILE A 518 -17.68 -24.14 14.98
C ILE A 518 -18.13 -22.68 15.04
N ARG A 519 -17.41 -21.85 15.77
CA ARG A 519 -17.61 -20.39 15.72
C ARG A 519 -17.23 -19.85 14.36
N SER A 520 -18.11 -19.06 13.73
CA SER A 520 -17.82 -18.44 12.44
C SER A 520 -16.60 -17.52 12.57
N PRO A 521 -15.59 -17.63 11.70
CA PRO A 521 -14.42 -16.74 11.77
C PRO A 521 -14.75 -15.26 11.62
N LEU A 522 -15.71 -14.92 10.75
CA LEU A 522 -16.15 -13.54 10.52
C LEU A 522 -17.11 -13.00 11.61
N THR A 523 -17.83 -13.88 12.27
CA THR A 523 -18.81 -13.53 13.30
C THR A 523 -18.76 -14.56 14.43
N PRO A 524 -17.78 -14.46 15.34
CA PRO A 524 -17.53 -15.50 16.36
C PRO A 524 -18.70 -15.80 17.31
N ASN A 525 -19.64 -14.88 17.42
CA ASN A 525 -20.89 -15.10 18.16
C ASN A 525 -21.87 -16.04 17.44
N VAL A 526 -21.67 -16.28 16.13
CA VAL A 526 -22.52 -17.18 15.34
C VAL A 526 -21.83 -18.54 15.25
N LEU A 527 -22.56 -19.58 15.65
CA LEU A 527 -22.13 -20.96 15.46
C LEU A 527 -22.54 -21.46 14.07
N ILE A 528 -21.67 -22.22 13.42
CA ILE A 528 -21.92 -22.89 12.13
C ILE A 528 -21.84 -24.40 12.31
N LYS A 529 -22.75 -25.14 11.65
CA LYS A 529 -22.86 -26.61 11.73
C LYS A 529 -22.34 -27.37 10.52
N GLY A 530 -22.03 -26.68 9.45
CA GLY A 530 -21.55 -27.28 8.21
C GLY A 530 -21.92 -26.49 6.97
N ILE A 531 -21.39 -26.89 5.83
CA ILE A 531 -21.56 -26.21 4.53
C ILE A 531 -22.70 -26.85 3.75
N VAL A 532 -23.54 -26.03 3.13
CA VAL A 532 -24.56 -26.45 2.19
C VAL A 532 -23.94 -26.58 0.79
N ALA A 533 -23.50 -27.76 0.43
CA ALA A 533 -22.79 -28.02 -0.82
C ALA A 533 -23.60 -27.58 -2.07
N GLY A 534 -24.92 -27.80 -2.08
CA GLY A 534 -25.80 -27.46 -3.21
C GLY A 534 -25.89 -25.94 -3.49
N GLU A 535 -25.76 -25.11 -2.47
CA GLU A 535 -25.79 -23.64 -2.59
C GLU A 535 -24.41 -23.01 -2.81
N SER A 536 -23.35 -23.80 -2.66
CA SER A 536 -22.00 -23.31 -2.85
C SER A 536 -21.68 -23.10 -4.33
N THR A 537 -21.02 -22.00 -4.64
CA THR A 537 -20.68 -21.57 -6.00
C THR A 537 -19.32 -20.89 -6.07
N LEU A 538 -18.90 -20.53 -7.31
CA LEU A 538 -17.66 -19.81 -7.60
C LEU A 538 -17.95 -18.48 -8.29
N PHE A 539 -17.16 -17.46 -7.97
CA PHE A 539 -17.17 -16.24 -8.78
C PHE A 539 -16.33 -16.42 -10.06
N LYS A 540 -16.79 -15.77 -11.13
CA LYS A 540 -16.09 -15.73 -12.41
C LYS A 540 -14.95 -14.70 -12.34
N SER A 541 -13.85 -15.04 -11.68
CA SER A 541 -12.64 -14.24 -11.64
C SER A 541 -11.41 -15.14 -11.80
N ALA A 542 -10.24 -14.55 -12.03
CA ALA A 542 -8.99 -15.31 -12.21
C ALA A 542 -8.68 -16.23 -11.01
N LEU A 543 -9.03 -15.80 -9.82
CA LEU A 543 -8.77 -16.52 -8.57
C LEU A 543 -9.90 -17.46 -8.15
N HIS A 544 -11.04 -17.45 -8.84
CA HIS A 544 -12.21 -18.28 -8.55
C HIS A 544 -12.57 -18.32 -7.04
N PRO A 545 -12.91 -17.20 -6.40
CA PRO A 545 -13.32 -17.20 -5.00
C PRO A 545 -14.53 -18.11 -4.76
N LEU A 546 -14.53 -18.80 -3.63
CA LEU A 546 -15.63 -19.67 -3.23
C LEU A 546 -16.73 -18.85 -2.56
N ARG A 547 -17.98 -18.94 -3.01
CA ARG A 547 -19.13 -18.48 -2.24
C ARG A 547 -19.73 -19.69 -1.53
N LEU A 548 -19.69 -19.66 -0.22
CA LEU A 548 -20.10 -20.76 0.66
C LEU A 548 -21.32 -20.35 1.49
N THR A 549 -22.25 -21.28 1.66
CA THR A 549 -23.40 -21.14 2.56
C THR A 549 -23.22 -22.12 3.72
N PHE A 550 -23.20 -21.60 4.95
CA PHE A 550 -23.13 -22.39 6.17
C PHE A 550 -24.49 -22.46 6.84
N ARG A 551 -24.79 -23.60 7.44
CA ARG A 551 -25.97 -23.79 8.31
C ARG A 551 -25.64 -23.28 9.70
N THR A 552 -26.58 -22.60 10.33
CA THR A 552 -26.52 -22.24 11.74
C THR A 552 -27.41 -23.20 12.58
N PRO A 553 -27.18 -23.29 13.90
CA PRO A 553 -28.02 -24.13 14.79
C PRO A 553 -29.51 -23.78 14.76
N GLU A 554 -29.86 -22.53 14.54
CA GLU A 554 -31.21 -21.95 14.55
C GLU A 554 -31.90 -22.03 13.18
N GLU A 555 -31.58 -23.04 12.36
CA GLU A 555 -32.10 -23.22 10.98
C GLU A 555 -31.85 -22.01 10.03
N GLY A 556 -30.98 -21.10 10.43
CA GLY A 556 -30.52 -20.00 9.60
C GLY A 556 -29.39 -20.36 8.64
N SER A 557 -28.98 -19.41 7.83
CA SER A 557 -27.82 -19.56 6.95
C SER A 557 -26.90 -18.35 7.03
N CYS A 558 -25.59 -18.61 7.04
CA CYS A 558 -24.55 -17.61 6.94
C CYS A 558 -23.80 -17.79 5.61
N LYS A 559 -23.64 -16.71 4.84
CA LYS A 559 -22.97 -16.74 3.55
C LYS A 559 -21.67 -15.97 3.61
N LEU A 560 -20.60 -16.59 3.14
CA LEU A 560 -19.32 -15.95 3.06
C LEU A 560 -18.59 -16.26 1.74
N ILE A 561 -17.60 -15.44 1.44
CA ILE A 561 -16.69 -15.62 0.32
C ILE A 561 -15.34 -16.02 0.89
N PHE A 562 -14.77 -17.11 0.41
CA PHE A 562 -13.40 -17.50 0.70
C PHE A 562 -12.51 -17.23 -0.50
N LYS A 563 -11.44 -16.49 -0.29
CA LYS A 563 -10.43 -16.17 -1.29
C LYS A 563 -9.09 -16.82 -0.93
N LYS A 564 -8.42 -17.39 -1.92
CA LYS A 564 -7.03 -17.87 -1.85
C LYS A 564 -6.22 -17.28 -2.99
N GLY A 565 -4.96 -16.90 -2.72
CA GLY A 565 -4.07 -16.26 -3.69
C GLY A 565 -4.28 -14.73 -3.78
N ASP A 566 -4.92 -14.13 -2.78
CA ASP A 566 -5.16 -12.69 -2.66
C ASP A 566 -4.84 -12.24 -1.23
N ASP A 567 -4.10 -11.15 -1.09
CA ASP A 567 -3.75 -10.57 0.22
C ASP A 567 -4.88 -9.65 0.70
N LEU A 568 -5.71 -10.15 1.61
CA LEU A 568 -6.87 -9.41 2.14
C LEU A 568 -6.56 -8.48 3.32
N ARG A 569 -5.30 -8.38 3.76
CA ARG A 569 -4.95 -7.52 4.92
C ARG A 569 -5.21 -6.04 4.63
N GLN A 570 -5.00 -5.60 3.39
CA GLN A 570 -5.30 -4.24 2.98
C GLN A 570 -6.80 -3.98 2.91
N ASP A 571 -7.59 -4.91 2.33
CA ASP A 571 -9.05 -4.85 2.34
C ASP A 571 -9.62 -4.83 3.77
N GLN A 572 -9.08 -5.68 4.64
CA GLN A 572 -9.44 -5.72 6.06
C GLN A 572 -9.23 -4.37 6.75
N LEU A 573 -8.07 -3.73 6.52
CA LEU A 573 -7.79 -2.40 7.06
C LEU A 573 -8.76 -1.35 6.54
N VAL A 574 -8.99 -1.31 5.23
CA VAL A 574 -9.88 -0.30 4.63
C VAL A 574 -11.30 -0.45 5.15
N VAL A 575 -11.83 -1.68 5.18
CA VAL A 575 -13.21 -1.91 5.66
C VAL A 575 -13.33 -1.60 7.15
N GLN A 576 -12.32 -1.89 7.95
CA GLN A 576 -12.27 -1.46 9.34
C GLN A 576 -12.30 0.06 9.47
N MET A 577 -11.56 0.78 8.63
CA MET A 577 -11.60 2.25 8.61
C MET A 577 -12.97 2.78 8.16
N VAL A 578 -13.64 2.13 7.21
CA VAL A 578 -15.00 2.46 6.82
C VAL A 578 -15.95 2.29 8.01
N TRP A 579 -15.82 1.19 8.77
CA TRP A 579 -16.61 0.94 9.97
C TRP A 579 -16.38 2.00 11.05
N LEU A 580 -15.12 2.36 11.31
CA LEU A 580 -14.80 3.45 12.24
C LEU A 580 -15.40 4.79 11.78
N MET A 581 -15.25 5.14 10.51
CA MET A 581 -15.80 6.39 9.97
C MET A 581 -17.32 6.41 10.02
N ASP A 582 -17.99 5.29 9.76
CA ASP A 582 -19.45 5.14 9.92
C ASP A 582 -19.88 5.40 11.38
N ARG A 583 -19.14 4.82 12.34
CA ARG A 583 -19.38 5.07 13.79
C ARG A 583 -19.18 6.54 14.14
N LEU A 584 -18.12 7.19 13.65
CA LEU A 584 -17.86 8.61 13.89
C LEU A 584 -18.96 9.52 13.31
N LEU A 585 -19.46 9.20 12.13
CA LEU A 585 -20.59 9.92 11.51
C LEU A 585 -21.88 9.76 12.33
N LYS A 586 -22.18 8.54 12.76
CA LYS A 586 -23.37 8.24 13.58
C LYS A 586 -23.33 8.89 14.96
N LEU A 587 -22.14 9.05 15.58
CA LEU A 587 -21.96 9.79 16.82
C LEU A 587 -22.36 11.28 16.69
N GLU A 588 -22.20 11.84 15.50
CA GLU A 588 -22.64 13.21 15.15
C GLU A 588 -24.05 13.24 14.52
N ASN A 589 -24.85 12.17 14.70
CA ASN A 589 -26.20 12.00 14.20
C ASN A 589 -26.32 11.98 12.66
N LEU A 590 -25.25 11.64 11.94
CA LEU A 590 -25.27 11.47 10.49
C LEU A 590 -25.16 9.99 10.12
N ASP A 591 -26.28 9.35 9.80
CA ASP A 591 -26.28 7.99 9.25
C ASP A 591 -26.35 8.03 7.73
N LEU A 592 -25.27 7.62 7.08
CA LEU A 592 -25.13 7.56 5.62
C LEU A 592 -25.37 6.17 5.04
N CYS A 593 -26.02 5.28 5.77
CA CYS A 593 -26.39 3.93 5.30
C CYS A 593 -25.19 3.16 4.70
N LEU A 594 -24.03 3.28 5.30
CA LEU A 594 -22.83 2.58 4.86
C LEU A 594 -22.95 1.06 5.07
N THR A 595 -22.19 0.29 4.32
CA THR A 595 -22.14 -1.18 4.42
C THR A 595 -20.71 -1.65 4.67
N PRO A 596 -20.18 -1.48 5.89
CA PRO A 596 -18.87 -2.02 6.25
C PRO A 596 -19.00 -3.54 6.46
N TYR A 597 -18.93 -4.29 5.36
CA TYR A 597 -18.98 -5.75 5.40
C TYR A 597 -17.72 -6.32 6.08
N LYS A 598 -17.83 -7.49 6.68
CA LYS A 598 -16.72 -8.07 7.42
C LYS A 598 -15.67 -8.66 6.48
N VAL A 599 -14.40 -8.41 6.77
CA VAL A 599 -13.23 -8.99 6.10
C VAL A 599 -12.29 -9.52 7.15
N LEU A 600 -11.78 -10.73 6.95
CA LEU A 600 -10.79 -11.36 7.81
C LEU A 600 -9.70 -12.00 6.96
N ALA A 601 -8.48 -11.48 7.02
CA ALA A 601 -7.31 -12.17 6.52
C ALA A 601 -6.99 -13.35 7.47
N THR A 602 -6.93 -14.55 6.93
CA THR A 602 -6.59 -15.78 7.68
C THR A 602 -5.17 -16.26 7.40
N GLY A 603 -4.50 -15.64 6.46
CA GLY A 603 -3.12 -15.86 6.06
C GLY A 603 -2.63 -14.73 5.16
N HIS A 604 -1.42 -14.85 4.66
CA HIS A 604 -0.80 -13.84 3.79
C HIS A 604 -1.47 -13.74 2.42
N ASP A 605 -2.01 -14.85 1.90
CA ASP A 605 -2.63 -14.94 0.57
C ASP A 605 -4.02 -15.59 0.62
N GLU A 606 -4.68 -15.52 1.78
CA GLU A 606 -5.99 -16.12 1.99
C GLU A 606 -6.82 -15.36 3.00
N GLY A 607 -8.13 -15.46 2.87
CA GLY A 607 -9.05 -14.88 3.84
C GLY A 607 -10.51 -15.03 3.45
N MET A 608 -11.33 -14.44 4.29
CA MET A 608 -12.78 -14.52 4.21
C MET A 608 -13.40 -13.13 4.15
N LEU A 609 -14.50 -13.03 3.40
CA LEU A 609 -15.32 -11.83 3.33
C LEU A 609 -16.78 -12.20 3.55
N GLU A 610 -17.53 -11.31 4.17
CA GLU A 610 -18.98 -11.41 4.27
C GLU A 610 -19.60 -11.29 2.87
N PHE A 611 -20.56 -12.13 2.56
CA PHE A 611 -21.32 -12.03 1.32
C PHE A 611 -22.53 -11.13 1.51
N ILE A 612 -22.53 -9.96 0.92
CA ILE A 612 -23.68 -9.06 0.88
C ILE A 612 -24.41 -9.27 -0.46
N PRO A 613 -25.71 -9.65 -0.44
CA PRO A 613 -26.50 -9.78 -1.66
C PRO A 613 -26.54 -8.46 -2.42
N SER A 614 -25.91 -8.41 -3.57
CA SER A 614 -25.74 -7.18 -4.35
C SER A 614 -25.33 -7.49 -5.79
N ARG A 615 -25.37 -6.49 -6.65
CA ARG A 615 -24.91 -6.57 -8.05
C ARG A 615 -23.93 -5.44 -8.34
N SER A 616 -22.96 -5.68 -9.21
CA SER A 616 -22.07 -4.61 -9.66
C SER A 616 -22.83 -3.61 -10.55
N LEU A 617 -22.42 -2.35 -10.51
CA LEU A 617 -23.02 -1.34 -11.38
C LEU A 617 -22.85 -1.72 -12.86
N ALA A 618 -21.75 -2.37 -13.23
CA ALA A 618 -21.55 -2.88 -14.60
C ALA A 618 -22.63 -3.89 -14.99
N GLN A 619 -22.99 -4.83 -14.11
CA GLN A 619 -24.08 -5.79 -14.33
C GLN A 619 -25.44 -5.09 -14.39
N ILE A 620 -25.72 -4.17 -13.47
CA ILE A 620 -26.97 -3.43 -13.43
C ILE A 620 -27.19 -2.67 -14.73
N LEU A 621 -26.18 -1.97 -15.22
CA LEU A 621 -26.27 -1.22 -16.46
C LEU A 621 -26.44 -2.11 -17.70
N SER A 622 -25.83 -3.30 -17.70
CA SER A 622 -25.99 -4.26 -18.80
C SER A 622 -27.38 -4.92 -18.81
N GLU A 623 -27.94 -5.25 -17.63
CA GLU A 623 -29.20 -5.98 -17.51
C GLU A 623 -30.42 -5.04 -17.45
N HIS A 624 -30.29 -3.90 -16.80
CA HIS A 624 -31.41 -2.97 -16.51
C HIS A 624 -31.26 -1.61 -17.19
N ARG A 625 -30.16 -1.34 -17.90
CA ARG A 625 -29.82 -0.11 -18.62
C ARG A 625 -29.58 1.12 -17.72
N SER A 626 -30.18 1.20 -16.55
CA SER A 626 -29.98 2.29 -15.59
C SER A 626 -30.10 1.80 -14.14
N ILE A 627 -29.50 2.54 -13.22
CA ILE A 627 -29.64 2.31 -11.77
C ILE A 627 -31.09 2.53 -11.34
N THR A 628 -31.73 3.56 -11.89
CA THR A 628 -33.14 3.88 -11.62
C THR A 628 -34.05 2.71 -11.95
N SER A 629 -33.94 2.12 -13.14
CA SER A 629 -34.75 0.96 -13.54
C SER A 629 -34.52 -0.28 -12.68
N TYR A 630 -33.28 -0.46 -12.16
CA TYR A 630 -32.97 -1.52 -11.22
C TYR A 630 -33.69 -1.31 -9.88
N LEU A 631 -33.59 -0.12 -9.29
CA LEU A 631 -34.23 0.20 -8.01
C LEU A 631 -35.77 0.19 -8.12
N GLN A 632 -36.35 0.66 -9.23
CA GLN A 632 -37.78 0.56 -9.50
C GLN A 632 -38.29 -0.88 -9.48
N LYS A 633 -37.51 -1.82 -9.95
CA LYS A 633 -37.90 -3.24 -9.98
C LYS A 633 -38.13 -3.80 -8.58
N PHE A 634 -37.29 -3.40 -7.60
CA PHE A 634 -37.35 -3.93 -6.24
C PHE A 634 -38.16 -3.08 -5.27
N HIS A 635 -38.21 -1.76 -5.49
CA HIS A 635 -38.87 -0.78 -4.64
C HIS A 635 -39.73 0.17 -5.46
N PRO A 636 -40.77 -0.33 -6.19
CA PRO A 636 -41.62 0.51 -7.02
C PRO A 636 -42.55 1.36 -6.15
N ASP A 637 -42.74 2.64 -6.55
CA ASP A 637 -43.74 3.54 -6.00
C ASP A 637 -44.17 4.52 -7.09
N GLU A 638 -45.37 4.31 -7.62
CA GLU A 638 -45.92 5.10 -8.74
C GLU A 638 -46.14 6.59 -8.41
N HIS A 639 -46.25 6.92 -7.11
CA HIS A 639 -46.48 8.30 -6.66
C HIS A 639 -45.21 9.01 -6.25
N ALA A 640 -44.08 8.28 -6.13
CA ALA A 640 -42.80 8.84 -5.73
C ALA A 640 -41.98 9.32 -6.95
N PRO A 641 -41.04 10.27 -6.75
CA PRO A 641 -40.09 10.70 -7.79
C PRO A 641 -39.29 9.50 -8.34
N PHE A 642 -39.11 9.47 -9.65
CA PHE A 642 -38.47 8.38 -10.38
C PHE A 642 -39.13 7.01 -10.23
N GLY A 643 -40.35 6.90 -9.66
CA GLY A 643 -41.01 5.63 -9.45
C GLY A 643 -40.36 4.70 -8.43
N ILE A 644 -39.58 5.25 -7.50
CA ILE A 644 -38.82 4.55 -6.47
C ILE A 644 -39.27 5.03 -5.10
N THR A 645 -39.40 4.13 -4.12
CA THR A 645 -39.72 4.54 -2.75
C THR A 645 -38.72 5.55 -2.20
N ALA A 646 -39.23 6.56 -1.48
CA ALA A 646 -38.42 7.65 -0.95
C ALA A 646 -37.29 7.14 -0.04
N THR A 647 -37.51 6.06 0.71
CA THR A 647 -36.52 5.41 1.60
C THR A 647 -35.36 4.78 0.80
N CYS A 648 -35.66 4.06 -0.28
CA CYS A 648 -34.64 3.45 -1.13
C CYS A 648 -33.79 4.51 -1.84
N LEU A 649 -34.44 5.56 -2.36
CA LEU A 649 -33.71 6.66 -3.01
C LEU A 649 -32.83 7.43 -2.01
N ASP A 650 -33.31 7.70 -0.80
CA ASP A 650 -32.54 8.37 0.25
C ASP A 650 -31.35 7.50 0.69
N THR A 651 -31.56 6.19 0.84
CA THR A 651 -30.49 5.23 1.13
C THR A 651 -29.41 5.24 0.04
N PHE A 652 -29.81 5.27 -1.23
CA PHE A 652 -28.86 5.36 -2.34
C PHE A 652 -28.05 6.66 -2.29
N ILE A 653 -28.71 7.80 -2.11
CA ILE A 653 -28.04 9.11 -2.03
C ILE A 653 -27.06 9.17 -0.87
N LYS A 654 -27.47 8.71 0.31
CA LYS A 654 -26.66 8.70 1.53
C LYS A 654 -25.43 7.81 1.38
N SER A 655 -25.62 6.58 0.89
CA SER A 655 -24.49 5.65 0.72
C SER A 655 -23.50 6.13 -0.35
N CYS A 656 -23.99 6.71 -1.44
CA CYS A 656 -23.13 7.36 -2.43
C CYS A 656 -22.32 8.50 -1.81
N ALA A 657 -22.92 9.33 -0.98
CA ALA A 657 -22.23 10.44 -0.33
C ALA A 657 -21.14 9.94 0.64
N GLY A 658 -21.48 8.98 1.48
CA GLY A 658 -20.54 8.43 2.45
C GLY A 658 -19.31 7.79 1.79
N TYR A 659 -19.51 6.93 0.79
CA TYR A 659 -18.40 6.31 0.07
C TYR A 659 -17.61 7.32 -0.78
N SER A 660 -18.24 8.36 -1.33
CA SER A 660 -17.48 9.43 -2.02
C SER A 660 -16.50 10.13 -1.09
N VAL A 661 -16.92 10.45 0.14
CA VAL A 661 -16.04 11.10 1.14
C VAL A 661 -14.97 10.15 1.65
N ILE A 662 -15.34 8.94 2.04
CA ILE A 662 -14.40 7.98 2.64
C ILE A 662 -13.32 7.56 1.62
N THR A 663 -13.71 7.27 0.39
CA THR A 663 -12.75 6.88 -0.66
C THR A 663 -11.84 8.03 -1.06
N TYR A 664 -12.32 9.28 -1.00
CA TYR A 664 -11.48 10.46 -1.18
C TYR A 664 -10.45 10.58 -0.06
N ILE A 665 -10.87 10.49 1.21
CA ILE A 665 -9.97 10.60 2.36
C ILE A 665 -8.90 9.50 2.32
N LEU A 666 -9.31 8.24 2.16
CA LEU A 666 -8.40 7.11 2.12
C LEU A 666 -7.59 7.00 0.81
N GLY A 667 -7.91 7.84 -0.18
CA GLY A 667 -7.22 7.84 -1.48
C GLY A 667 -7.34 6.50 -2.20
N ILE A 668 -8.56 5.92 -2.23
CA ILE A 668 -8.81 4.62 -2.85
C ILE A 668 -8.74 4.73 -4.37
N GLY A 669 -7.84 3.96 -4.98
CA GLY A 669 -7.65 3.90 -6.43
C GLY A 669 -8.42 2.77 -7.13
N ASP A 670 -8.21 2.66 -8.43
CA ASP A 670 -8.75 1.64 -9.35
C ASP A 670 -10.28 1.46 -9.28
N ARG A 671 -11.02 2.54 -9.16
CA ARG A 671 -12.48 2.46 -9.11
C ARG A 671 -13.09 2.32 -10.51
N HIS A 672 -13.69 1.18 -10.79
CA HIS A 672 -14.48 0.88 -11.99
C HIS A 672 -15.86 0.33 -11.59
N LEU A 673 -16.78 0.19 -12.55
CA LEU A 673 -18.18 -0.19 -12.27
C LEU A 673 -18.33 -1.61 -11.71
N ASP A 674 -17.35 -2.49 -11.86
CA ASP A 674 -17.38 -3.82 -11.24
C ASP A 674 -16.98 -3.80 -9.76
N ASN A 675 -16.25 -2.74 -9.29
CA ASN A 675 -15.88 -2.56 -7.90
C ASN A 675 -16.91 -1.74 -7.09
N LEU A 676 -18.00 -1.34 -7.74
CA LEU A 676 -19.13 -0.65 -7.13
C LEU A 676 -20.33 -1.59 -7.10
N LEU A 677 -20.76 -1.95 -5.91
CA LEU A 677 -21.87 -2.87 -5.70
C LEU A 677 -23.09 -2.11 -5.18
N LEU A 678 -24.27 -2.52 -5.61
CA LEU A 678 -25.54 -1.96 -5.19
C LEU A 678 -26.46 -3.10 -4.73
N THR A 679 -27.00 -2.95 -3.54
CA THR A 679 -28.04 -3.83 -3.00
C THR A 679 -29.41 -3.47 -3.60
N ASP A 680 -30.37 -4.36 -3.46
CA ASP A 680 -31.73 -4.12 -3.92
C ASP A 680 -32.46 -3.05 -3.10
N ASP A 681 -32.08 -2.81 -1.84
CA ASP A 681 -32.60 -1.74 -0.97
C ASP A 681 -31.92 -0.37 -1.17
N GLY A 682 -31.01 -0.25 -2.15
CA GLY A 682 -30.40 1.02 -2.55
C GLY A 682 -29.06 1.36 -1.88
N ARG A 683 -28.43 0.44 -1.13
CA ARG A 683 -27.12 0.69 -0.55
C ARG A 683 -26.02 0.49 -1.59
N LEU A 684 -25.32 1.56 -1.93
CA LEU A 684 -24.08 1.49 -2.69
C LEU A 684 -22.92 1.24 -1.75
N PHE A 685 -22.00 0.34 -2.13
CA PHE A 685 -20.74 0.14 -1.41
C PHE A 685 -19.62 -0.26 -2.36
N HIS A 686 -18.39 -0.11 -1.88
CA HIS A 686 -17.17 -0.39 -2.64
C HIS A 686 -16.55 -1.71 -2.19
N VAL A 687 -15.93 -2.41 -3.12
CA VAL A 687 -15.16 -3.64 -2.87
C VAL A 687 -13.81 -3.56 -3.58
N ASP A 688 -12.89 -4.44 -3.22
CA ASP A 688 -11.58 -4.58 -3.84
C ASP A 688 -10.70 -3.32 -3.66
N PHE A 689 -9.95 -3.29 -2.56
CA PHE A 689 -9.14 -2.16 -2.15
C PHE A 689 -7.63 -2.39 -2.38
N ALA A 690 -7.28 -2.91 -3.56
CA ALA A 690 -5.90 -3.17 -3.94
C ALA A 690 -5.00 -1.93 -3.99
N PHE A 691 -5.57 -0.73 -4.08
CA PHE A 691 -4.85 0.55 -4.18
C PHE A 691 -5.42 1.57 -3.20
N ILE A 692 -4.59 2.06 -2.28
CA ILE A 692 -4.95 3.05 -1.25
C ILE A 692 -3.93 4.19 -1.17
N LEU A 693 -4.20 5.19 -0.34
CA LEU A 693 -3.30 6.32 -0.06
C LEU A 693 -2.84 7.07 -1.32
N GLY A 694 -3.76 7.22 -2.29
CA GLY A 694 -3.50 7.93 -3.53
C GLY A 694 -2.65 7.16 -4.53
N ARG A 695 -2.59 5.84 -4.42
CA ARG A 695 -2.10 4.96 -5.48
C ARG A 695 -3.24 4.62 -6.42
N ASP A 696 -2.97 4.66 -7.71
CA ASP A 696 -3.90 4.23 -8.75
C ASP A 696 -3.10 3.68 -9.94
N PRO A 697 -3.50 2.55 -10.55
CA PRO A 697 -2.85 2.04 -11.75
C PRO A 697 -3.12 2.92 -12.97
N LYS A 698 -4.11 3.81 -12.89
CA LYS A 698 -4.53 4.70 -13.98
C LYS A 698 -3.82 6.04 -13.86
N PRO A 699 -3.33 6.61 -14.96
CA PRO A 699 -2.88 7.99 -14.97
C PRO A 699 -4.10 8.92 -14.77
N PHE A 700 -3.98 9.94 -13.93
CA PHE A 700 -5.00 10.95 -13.66
C PHE A 700 -6.35 10.39 -13.16
N PRO A 701 -6.36 9.68 -12.03
CA PRO A 701 -7.64 9.24 -11.45
C PRO A 701 -8.43 10.46 -10.96
N PRO A 702 -9.77 10.41 -11.05
CA PRO A 702 -10.59 11.46 -10.46
C PRO A 702 -10.42 11.46 -8.94
N PRO A 703 -10.64 12.60 -8.27
CA PRO A 703 -10.55 12.71 -6.81
C PRO A 703 -11.42 11.68 -6.07
N MET A 704 -12.60 11.38 -6.60
CA MET A 704 -13.51 10.34 -6.13
C MET A 704 -14.24 9.71 -7.31
N LYS A 705 -14.75 8.50 -7.10
CA LYS A 705 -15.58 7.82 -8.13
C LYS A 705 -17.02 8.30 -8.04
N LEU A 706 -17.39 9.18 -8.94
CA LEU A 706 -18.76 9.62 -9.16
C LEU A 706 -19.03 9.56 -10.68
N CYS A 707 -19.70 8.50 -11.12
CA CYS A 707 -19.99 8.31 -12.53
C CYS A 707 -21.30 8.99 -12.94
N LYS A 708 -21.45 9.20 -14.23
CA LYS A 708 -22.62 9.85 -14.83
C LYS A 708 -23.92 9.15 -14.44
N GLU A 709 -23.92 7.83 -14.46
CA GLU A 709 -25.07 6.99 -14.15
C GLU A 709 -25.55 7.16 -12.70
N MET A 710 -24.61 7.41 -11.76
CA MET A 710 -24.96 7.72 -10.36
C MET A 710 -25.64 9.09 -10.27
N VAL A 711 -25.13 10.09 -10.97
CA VAL A 711 -25.74 11.43 -11.00
C VAL A 711 -27.11 11.41 -11.69
N GLU A 712 -27.26 10.67 -12.78
CA GLU A 712 -28.54 10.45 -13.46
C GLU A 712 -29.57 9.78 -12.55
N ALA A 713 -29.17 8.80 -11.74
CA ALA A 713 -30.04 8.15 -10.77
C ALA A 713 -30.51 9.08 -9.64
N MET A 714 -29.78 10.18 -9.40
CA MET A 714 -30.17 11.25 -8.49
C MET A 714 -30.99 12.35 -9.19
N GLY A 715 -31.35 12.16 -10.45
CA GLY A 715 -32.17 13.11 -11.24
C GLY A 715 -31.36 14.16 -12.00
N GLY A 716 -30.03 13.97 -12.12
CA GLY A 716 -29.12 14.88 -12.82
C GLY A 716 -28.59 16.00 -11.93
N ALA A 717 -27.66 16.80 -12.49
CA ALA A 717 -26.87 17.79 -11.75
C ALA A 717 -27.71 18.94 -11.13
N GLU A 718 -28.88 19.26 -11.73
CA GLU A 718 -29.79 20.32 -11.28
C GLU A 718 -30.84 19.83 -10.28
N SER A 719 -30.84 18.52 -9.96
CA SER A 719 -31.83 17.93 -9.08
C SER A 719 -31.64 18.34 -7.61
N GLN A 720 -32.71 18.48 -6.88
CA GLN A 720 -32.71 18.63 -5.41
C GLN A 720 -32.05 17.44 -4.71
N TYR A 721 -32.13 16.25 -5.29
CA TYR A 721 -31.49 15.02 -4.73
C TYR A 721 -30.00 15.05 -4.87
N TYR A 722 -29.49 15.54 -5.99
CA TYR A 722 -28.07 15.77 -6.17
C TYR A 722 -27.54 16.90 -5.26
N THR A 723 -28.34 17.92 -5.01
CA THR A 723 -28.02 18.96 -4.02
C THR A 723 -27.94 18.38 -2.60
N ARG A 724 -28.87 17.48 -2.23
CA ARG A 724 -28.79 16.74 -0.95
C ARG A 724 -27.56 15.86 -0.87
N PHE A 725 -27.22 15.15 -1.94
CA PHE A 725 -25.98 14.39 -2.02
C PHE A 725 -24.75 15.26 -1.69
N LYS A 726 -24.63 16.43 -2.33
CA LYS A 726 -23.53 17.38 -2.05
C LYS A 726 -23.52 17.85 -0.60
N SER A 727 -24.68 18.11 -0.03
CA SER A 727 -24.82 18.51 1.38
C SER A 727 -24.32 17.40 2.31
N TYR A 728 -24.74 16.15 2.12
CA TYR A 728 -24.26 15.01 2.89
C TYR A 728 -22.76 14.81 2.77
N CYS A 729 -22.19 14.98 1.57
CA CYS A 729 -20.76 14.91 1.37
C CYS A 729 -19.99 15.96 2.19
N CYS A 730 -20.41 17.22 2.14
CA CYS A 730 -19.76 18.32 2.85
C CYS A 730 -19.87 18.15 4.38
N GLU A 731 -21.03 17.74 4.87
CA GLU A 731 -21.26 17.47 6.28
C GLU A 731 -20.40 16.32 6.77
N ALA A 732 -20.40 15.18 6.08
CA ALA A 732 -19.57 14.03 6.41
C ALA A 732 -18.09 14.36 6.38
N TYR A 733 -17.62 15.12 5.39
CA TYR A 733 -16.23 15.52 5.30
C TYR A 733 -15.80 16.37 6.50
N ASN A 734 -16.62 17.35 6.89
CA ASN A 734 -16.33 18.20 8.05
C ASN A 734 -16.37 17.43 9.38
N ILE A 735 -17.26 16.45 9.54
CA ILE A 735 -17.28 15.58 10.71
C ILE A 735 -15.99 14.74 10.78
N LEU A 736 -15.60 14.09 9.69
CA LEU A 736 -14.41 13.24 9.67
C LEU A 736 -13.11 14.06 9.82
N ARG A 737 -13.07 15.31 9.35
CA ARG A 737 -11.94 16.23 9.61
C ARG A 737 -11.72 16.49 11.10
N LYS A 738 -12.77 16.61 11.90
CA LYS A 738 -12.67 16.78 13.36
C LYS A 738 -11.98 15.58 14.02
N SER A 739 -12.13 14.39 13.44
CA SER A 739 -11.52 13.15 13.90
C SER A 739 -10.22 12.79 13.17
N SER A 740 -9.63 13.72 12.42
CA SER A 740 -8.42 13.49 11.62
C SER A 740 -7.24 12.95 12.43
N ASN A 741 -7.03 13.45 13.64
CA ASN A 741 -5.94 12.96 14.50
C ASN A 741 -6.11 11.49 14.86
N LEU A 742 -7.32 11.03 15.15
CA LEU A 742 -7.60 9.63 15.42
C LEU A 742 -7.24 8.76 14.20
N ILE A 743 -7.72 9.15 13.03
CA ILE A 743 -7.46 8.42 11.79
C ILE A 743 -5.96 8.40 11.47
N LEU A 744 -5.27 9.52 11.60
CA LEU A 744 -3.83 9.62 11.39
C LEU A 744 -3.04 8.76 12.38
N ASN A 745 -3.41 8.75 13.66
CA ASN A 745 -2.78 7.92 14.68
C ASN A 745 -2.92 6.45 14.38
N LEU A 746 -4.09 6.00 13.94
CA LEU A 746 -4.31 4.61 13.53
C LEU A 746 -3.42 4.20 12.34
N PHE A 747 -3.24 5.07 11.35
CA PHE A 747 -2.30 4.81 10.25
C PHE A 747 -0.83 4.85 10.70
N HIS A 748 -0.48 5.68 11.69
CA HIS A 748 0.85 5.66 12.30
C HIS A 748 1.16 4.32 12.98
N LEU A 749 0.19 3.72 13.65
CA LEU A 749 0.35 2.38 14.24
C LEU A 749 0.55 1.29 13.18
N MET A 750 0.03 1.50 11.97
CA MET A 750 0.22 0.60 10.82
C MET A 750 1.57 0.77 10.12
N ALA A 751 2.35 1.80 10.43
CA ALA A 751 3.59 2.13 9.71
C ALA A 751 4.64 1.00 9.68
N GLY A 752 4.62 0.11 10.68
CA GLY A 752 5.49 -1.06 10.73
C GLY A 752 4.92 -2.32 10.06
N SER A 753 3.70 -2.26 9.51
CA SER A 753 3.05 -3.42 8.90
C SER A 753 3.67 -3.79 7.55
N THR A 754 3.47 -5.04 7.15
CA THR A 754 3.90 -5.56 5.84
C THR A 754 2.83 -5.41 4.75
N ILE A 755 1.80 -4.59 4.98
CA ILE A 755 0.76 -4.29 4.00
C ILE A 755 1.37 -3.50 2.83
N PRO A 756 1.19 -3.95 1.56
CA PRO A 756 1.98 -3.45 0.42
C PRO A 756 1.99 -1.93 0.24
N ASP A 757 0.84 -1.28 0.30
CA ASP A 757 0.73 0.15 0.05
C ASP A 757 1.22 1.00 1.22
N ILE A 758 1.18 0.47 2.44
CA ILE A 758 1.73 1.11 3.63
C ILE A 758 3.24 0.88 3.72
N ALA A 759 3.68 -0.37 3.56
CA ALA A 759 5.10 -0.74 3.69
C ALA A 759 6.02 -0.04 2.68
N SER A 760 5.50 0.34 1.52
CA SER A 760 6.32 0.95 0.46
C SER A 760 6.90 2.31 0.81
N ASP A 761 6.17 3.17 1.50
CA ASP A 761 6.58 4.49 1.98
C ASP A 761 5.57 4.98 3.04
N PRO A 762 5.70 4.53 4.29
CA PRO A 762 4.73 4.80 5.33
C PRO A 762 4.54 6.30 5.63
N GLU A 763 5.64 7.04 5.73
CA GLU A 763 5.61 8.47 6.05
C GLU A 763 4.89 9.26 4.96
N LYS A 764 5.20 8.99 3.71
CA LYS A 764 4.57 9.65 2.57
C LYS A 764 3.09 9.29 2.45
N GLY A 765 2.73 8.04 2.73
CA GLY A 765 1.33 7.60 2.76
C GLY A 765 0.52 8.39 3.79
N ILE A 766 1.03 8.52 5.00
CA ILE A 766 0.39 9.26 6.09
C ILE A 766 0.31 10.77 5.78
N LEU A 767 1.36 11.35 5.19
CA LEU A 767 1.34 12.75 4.76
C LEU A 767 0.28 13.01 3.69
N LYS A 768 0.15 12.13 2.70
CA LYS A 768 -0.91 12.22 1.69
C LYS A 768 -2.31 12.11 2.31
N LEU A 769 -2.48 11.20 3.28
CA LEU A 769 -3.73 11.08 4.03
C LEU A 769 -4.05 12.39 4.79
N GLN A 770 -3.05 12.98 5.44
CA GLN A 770 -3.21 14.26 6.12
C GLN A 770 -3.60 15.39 5.16
N GLU A 771 -2.98 15.46 3.98
CA GLU A 771 -3.31 16.46 2.96
C GLU A 771 -4.78 16.39 2.54
N LYS A 772 -5.37 15.18 2.53
CA LYS A 772 -6.79 15.00 2.20
C LYS A 772 -7.75 15.65 3.19
N PHE A 773 -7.34 15.84 4.43
CA PHE A 773 -8.17 16.51 5.46
C PHE A 773 -8.17 18.03 5.36
N ARG A 774 -7.25 18.65 4.60
CA ARG A 774 -7.16 20.10 4.45
C ARG A 774 -7.28 20.83 5.79
N LEU A 775 -6.39 20.46 6.74
CA LEU A 775 -6.36 21.04 8.08
C LEU A 775 -5.91 22.51 8.11
N ASP A 776 -5.50 23.02 6.98
CA ASP A 776 -5.16 24.42 6.69
C ASP A 776 -6.39 25.33 6.50
N MET A 777 -7.56 24.73 6.26
CA MET A 777 -8.82 25.44 5.96
C MET A 777 -9.79 25.38 7.12
N ASP A 778 -10.64 26.41 7.24
CA ASP A 778 -11.81 26.37 8.12
C ASP A 778 -12.95 25.54 7.52
N ASP A 779 -14.01 25.36 8.27
CA ASP A 779 -15.12 24.48 7.86
C ASP A 779 -15.91 25.04 6.67
N GLU A 780 -16.04 26.37 6.52
CA GLU A 780 -16.72 26.99 5.37
C GLU A 780 -15.91 26.85 4.09
N ALA A 781 -14.61 27.15 4.15
CA ALA A 781 -13.71 26.95 3.01
C ALA A 781 -13.64 25.50 2.58
N CYS A 782 -13.74 24.56 3.52
CA CYS A 782 -13.78 23.12 3.21
C CYS A 782 -15.06 22.68 2.53
N ILE A 783 -16.21 23.29 2.83
CA ILE A 783 -17.46 23.03 2.11
C ILE A 783 -17.28 23.40 0.64
N HIS A 784 -16.76 24.60 0.35
CA HIS A 784 -16.52 25.03 -1.03
C HIS A 784 -15.50 24.13 -1.74
N PHE A 785 -14.40 23.84 -1.06
CA PHE A 785 -13.38 22.94 -1.58
C PHE A 785 -13.94 21.56 -1.95
N PHE A 786 -14.77 20.96 -1.08
CA PHE A 786 -15.34 19.65 -1.35
C PHE A 786 -16.38 19.67 -2.47
N GLN A 787 -17.17 20.74 -2.57
CA GLN A 787 -18.09 20.96 -3.70
C GLN A 787 -17.34 21.06 -5.03
N ASP A 788 -16.19 21.75 -5.06
CA ASP A 788 -15.35 21.84 -6.25
C ASP A 788 -14.78 20.47 -6.62
N LEU A 789 -14.34 19.66 -5.64
CA LEU A 789 -13.91 18.27 -5.88
C LEU A 789 -15.02 17.39 -6.48
N ILE A 790 -16.27 17.55 -6.02
CA ILE A 790 -17.42 16.84 -6.59
C ILE A 790 -17.61 17.26 -8.04
N ASN A 791 -17.58 18.55 -8.33
CA ASN A 791 -17.75 19.08 -9.68
C ASN A 791 -16.61 18.61 -10.61
N GLU A 792 -15.37 18.62 -10.15
CA GLU A 792 -14.21 18.08 -10.86
C GLU A 792 -14.40 16.60 -11.19
N SER A 793 -14.85 15.80 -10.22
CA SER A 793 -15.06 14.36 -10.38
C SER A 793 -16.14 14.02 -11.41
N VAL A 794 -17.20 14.81 -11.50
CA VAL A 794 -18.27 14.64 -12.50
C VAL A 794 -17.83 15.11 -13.89
N SER A 795 -17.08 16.22 -13.97
CA SER A 795 -16.62 16.80 -15.23
C SER A 795 -15.44 16.06 -15.85
N ALA A 796 -14.75 15.20 -15.09
CA ALA A 796 -13.61 14.46 -15.57
C ALA A 796 -13.99 13.52 -16.73
N LEU A 797 -13.54 13.83 -17.94
CA LEU A 797 -13.80 13.04 -19.16
C LEU A 797 -13.03 11.71 -19.17
N PHE A 798 -11.97 11.62 -18.41
CA PHE A 798 -11.08 10.46 -18.36
C PHE A 798 -11.71 9.18 -17.83
N PRO A 799 -12.56 9.19 -16.79
CA PRO A 799 -13.25 7.99 -16.35
C PRO A 799 -14.09 7.31 -17.45
N GLN A 800 -14.71 8.08 -18.32
CA GLN A 800 -15.53 7.52 -19.42
C GLN A 800 -14.67 6.80 -20.47
N MET A 801 -13.49 7.32 -20.75
CA MET A 801 -12.54 6.66 -21.67
C MET A 801 -11.95 5.39 -21.04
N VAL A 802 -11.60 5.42 -19.76
CA VAL A 802 -11.05 4.26 -19.05
C VAL A 802 -12.08 3.14 -18.92
N GLU A 803 -13.34 3.46 -18.67
CA GLU A 803 -14.42 2.47 -18.64
C GLU A 803 -14.68 1.84 -20.00
N THR A 804 -14.52 2.61 -21.06
CA THR A 804 -14.60 2.09 -22.42
C THR A 804 -13.46 1.12 -22.71
N ILE A 805 -12.24 1.47 -22.31
CA ILE A 805 -11.04 0.60 -22.44
C ILE A 805 -11.18 -0.66 -21.58
N HIS A 806 -11.69 -0.53 -20.35
CA HIS A 806 -11.89 -1.68 -19.46
C HIS A 806 -12.95 -2.64 -19.99
N ARG A 807 -14.06 -2.12 -20.53
CA ARG A 807 -15.08 -2.92 -21.25
C ARG A 807 -14.47 -3.64 -22.46
N TRP A 808 -13.63 -2.98 -23.21
CA TRP A 808 -12.93 -3.60 -24.35
C TRP A 808 -11.98 -4.70 -23.89
N ALA A 809 -11.22 -4.48 -22.82
CA ALA A 809 -10.31 -5.48 -22.26
C ALA A 809 -11.04 -6.71 -21.71
N GLN A 810 -12.24 -6.55 -21.16
CA GLN A 810 -13.11 -7.67 -20.75
C GLN A 810 -13.74 -8.39 -21.93
N TYR A 811 -14.05 -7.70 -23.02
CA TYR A 811 -14.58 -8.32 -24.24
C TYR A 811 -13.53 -9.21 -24.96
N TRP A 812 -12.25 -8.93 -24.76
CA TRP A 812 -11.12 -9.68 -25.33
C TRP A 812 -10.56 -10.77 -24.38
N ARG A 813 -11.03 -10.85 -23.16
CA ARG A 813 -10.79 -11.96 -22.22
C ARG A 813 -11.95 -12.95 -22.21
#